data_2fe03b32b9852bf022742216c091ee45
#
_entry.id   2fe03b32b9852bf022742216c091ee45
#
_cell.length_a   1.000
_cell.length_b   1.000
_cell.length_c   1.000
_cell.angle_alpha   90.00
_cell.angle_beta   90.00
_cell.angle_gamma   90.00
#
_symmetry.space_group_name_H-M   'P 1'
#
loop_
_entity.id
_entity.type
_entity.pdbx_description
1 polymer ?
#
loop_
_entity_poly.entity_id
_entity_poly.type
_entity_poly.pdbx_seq_one_letter_code
_entity_poly.pdbx_strand_id
1 'polypeptide(L)'
;MAGPLLETKLHVPRRRRNLVARSRLRVALDADAAVTLVSAPAGFGKTTLVAEWVDGLDATVAWVSLDERDDEPERLWAYVATALGPVGEGAQAALGAEEVDLDAVLATLVNDLSHAEDEVVLVLDDLHAVRRPEVHEGLAFLVEHLPASVHLVVTTRSDPPLPLARLRARGELVEVRAADLRFTPEEAEAYLNGPMGLALDPSDVAALEERTEGWAAALQLAALSMQGREDPRGFIAEFAGDDRYVVDYLAGEVLERQPEEVHTFLLETSILSRLTAALCDAVTGRDDGGATLESLERANLFLIPLDDRRRWYRYHHLFADVLRARLLDERPERVDVLHRRAAAWWDEQGDPGEAIAHALAGHDVELAADLVERAAPTLHQTRGEATIVRWLDALPDEVIAARPVLTVYLVAARMVHGQTEGVDALLDRAETLLSTDEPDGASTGDPGRARPAGDAERRRRLPVQIAVYRAGLAHLAGDPGATIAHAEQALALMDDDEHLSRGSAAALVGLALWSTGDLRRAADRYAEALDELEAAGHLADAAGCAIALADMRLTQGRRRDAAAVFERALALVEPPTGPVLRGAADMHVGLAALALSGDDRVAARRHLDAGDALGEQGALPQNPYRWRVTRARLCQVEGDLDTALALLDEAERAYFGDYSPEVRPVPAVRARLRILRGELDEARRWADERALSPADELDYLHEFEHVTLARLLLAQGSADAEPLLDRLLVAADAGGRIGTVVEVLVLQALARQAHGDVRAALVPLDRALALAVPEGDVRVFLDEGAPMLELLRVAAKHGTALDAAARVLDVAAGTAAGTGAGAAAPTPSAAAPAGRDGGLVEPLSERELDVLRLLRSDLSGPDIARELIVSLNTVRTHTKHIYAKLGVTSRRAAVRRADELGL
;
A
#
# COMPACT_ATOMS: atom_id res chain seq x y z
N MET A 1 36.54 18.65 55.70
CA MET A 1 37.07 19.58 54.64
C MET A 1 37.06 18.87 53.29
N ALA A 2 36.32 19.43 52.31
CA ALA A 2 36.38 18.93 50.97
C ALA A 2 37.82 18.98 50.46
N GLY A 3 38.33 17.93 49.84
CA GLY A 3 39.65 17.89 49.22
C GLY A 3 39.80 18.96 48.14
N PRO A 4 41.01 19.16 47.55
CA PRO A 4 41.20 20.16 46.54
C PRO A 4 40.25 19.96 45.35
N LEU A 5 39.52 21.03 44.94
CA LEU A 5 38.60 21.03 43.80
C LEU A 5 39.37 21.10 42.47
N LEU A 6 38.89 20.45 41.44
CA LEU A 6 39.45 20.50 40.09
C LEU A 6 38.89 21.73 39.34
N GLU A 7 39.71 22.76 39.15
CA GLU A 7 39.28 23.98 38.44
C GLU A 7 38.72 23.71 37.03
N THR A 8 39.20 22.64 36.35
CA THR A 8 38.74 22.27 34.99
C THR A 8 37.25 21.91 34.93
N LYS A 9 36.65 21.56 36.09
CA LYS A 9 35.20 21.27 36.16
C LYS A 9 34.35 22.53 36.26
N LEU A 10 34.96 23.65 36.60
CA LEU A 10 34.28 24.95 36.81
C LEU A 10 34.30 25.85 35.58
N HIS A 11 34.76 25.33 34.46
CA HIS A 11 34.83 26.09 33.22
C HIS A 11 33.91 25.52 32.17
N VAL A 12 33.25 26.39 31.44
CA VAL A 12 32.48 26.03 30.23
C VAL A 12 33.38 25.25 29.27
N PRO A 13 32.97 24.04 28.80
CA PRO A 13 33.78 23.23 27.90
C PRO A 13 34.13 24.00 26.64
N ARG A 14 35.37 23.84 26.14
CA ARG A 14 35.84 24.56 24.95
C ARG A 14 35.00 24.19 23.73
N ARG A 15 34.58 25.19 22.95
CA ARG A 15 33.91 25.00 21.68
C ARG A 15 34.68 24.05 20.77
N ARG A 16 34.02 23.01 20.29
CA ARG A 16 34.57 22.17 19.22
C ARG A 16 34.58 22.94 17.91
N ARG A 17 35.62 22.73 17.08
CA ARG A 17 35.76 23.40 15.79
C ARG A 17 34.70 23.01 14.76
N ASN A 18 34.06 21.88 14.95
CA ASN A 18 33.11 21.23 14.02
C ASN A 18 31.70 21.33 14.57
N LEU A 19 31.15 22.54 14.72
CA LEU A 19 29.80 22.76 15.23
C LEU A 19 28.88 23.25 14.10
N VAL A 20 27.63 22.83 14.18
CA VAL A 20 26.51 23.38 13.38
C VAL A 20 25.57 24.10 14.32
N ALA A 21 25.26 25.35 14.00
CA ALA A 21 24.35 26.15 14.80
C ALA A 21 22.93 25.55 14.76
N ARG A 22 22.37 25.30 15.94
CA ARG A 22 21.04 24.71 16.12
C ARG A 22 20.04 25.75 16.59
N SER A 23 19.76 26.73 15.73
CA SER A 23 18.95 27.90 16.02
C SER A 23 17.59 27.58 16.63
N ARG A 24 16.96 26.47 16.22
CA ARG A 24 15.66 26.03 16.75
C ARG A 24 15.72 25.65 18.23
N LEU A 25 16.82 25.08 18.68
CA LEU A 25 17.02 24.68 20.08
C LEU A 25 17.40 25.88 20.97
N ARG A 26 18.10 26.86 20.38
CA ARG A 26 18.44 28.09 21.08
C ARG A 26 17.16 28.85 21.48
N VAL A 27 16.18 28.95 20.58
CA VAL A 27 14.88 29.55 20.88
C VAL A 27 14.16 28.86 22.05
N ALA A 28 14.32 27.53 22.16
CA ALA A 28 13.75 26.80 23.29
C ALA A 28 14.46 27.09 24.62
N LEU A 29 15.79 27.24 24.58
CA LEU A 29 16.61 27.56 25.76
C LEU A 29 16.46 29.01 26.22
N ASP A 30 16.13 29.93 25.30
CA ASP A 30 15.88 31.34 25.59
C ASP A 30 14.49 31.58 26.22
N ALA A 31 13.70 30.55 26.47
CA ALA A 31 12.41 30.66 27.12
C ALA A 31 12.57 31.04 28.60
N ASP A 32 11.68 31.93 29.09
CA ASP A 32 11.67 32.38 30.48
C ASP A 32 11.15 31.25 31.42
N ALA A 33 12.05 30.45 31.90
CA ALA A 33 11.77 29.34 32.83
C ALA A 33 12.80 29.27 33.95
N ALA A 34 12.41 28.87 35.15
CA ALA A 34 13.30 28.72 36.26
C ALA A 34 14.30 27.57 36.09
N VAL A 35 13.87 26.49 35.41
CA VAL A 35 14.67 25.26 35.20
C VAL A 35 14.64 24.85 33.77
N THR A 36 15.79 24.57 33.19
CA THR A 36 15.94 23.88 31.90
C THR A 36 16.55 22.49 32.09
N LEU A 37 15.83 21.47 31.67
CA LEU A 37 16.29 20.08 31.65
C LEU A 37 16.64 19.63 30.25
N VAL A 38 17.90 19.29 30.00
CA VAL A 38 18.38 18.69 28.76
C VAL A 38 18.66 17.20 29.00
N SER A 39 17.69 16.34 28.65
CA SER A 39 17.74 14.90 28.95
C SER A 39 17.76 14.06 27.69
N ALA A 40 18.85 13.33 27.44
CA ALA A 40 19.01 12.46 26.28
C ALA A 40 20.14 11.44 26.49
N PRO A 41 20.18 10.33 25.71
CA PRO A 41 21.26 9.37 25.72
C PRO A 41 22.65 9.98 25.52
N ALA A 42 23.70 9.15 25.66
CA ALA A 42 25.06 9.55 25.32
C ALA A 42 25.17 9.97 23.83
N GLY A 43 26.00 10.95 23.54
CA GLY A 43 26.30 11.36 22.15
C GLY A 43 25.24 12.22 21.44
N PHE A 44 24.19 12.68 22.12
CA PHE A 44 23.18 13.59 21.55
C PHE A 44 23.60 15.07 21.55
N GLY A 45 24.77 15.40 22.12
CA GLY A 45 25.31 16.77 22.07
C GLY A 45 24.76 17.71 23.15
N LYS A 46 24.25 17.19 24.29
CA LYS A 46 23.71 17.97 25.41
C LYS A 46 24.65 19.05 25.91
N THR A 47 25.84 18.66 26.39
CA THR A 47 26.89 19.57 26.87
C THR A 47 27.28 20.59 25.79
N THR A 48 27.37 20.17 24.52
CA THR A 48 27.73 21.03 23.40
C THR A 48 26.68 22.11 23.15
N LEU A 49 25.37 21.74 23.20
CA LEU A 49 24.27 22.67 23.04
C LEU A 49 24.25 23.74 24.14
N VAL A 50 24.36 23.31 25.42
CA VAL A 50 24.33 24.23 26.55
C VAL A 50 25.57 25.12 26.54
N ALA A 51 26.78 24.58 26.24
CA ALA A 51 28.00 25.38 26.13
C ALA A 51 27.95 26.41 25.01
N GLU A 52 27.30 26.10 23.86
CA GLU A 52 27.09 27.06 22.79
C GLU A 52 26.07 28.14 23.18
N TRP A 53 25.04 27.78 23.91
CA TRP A 53 24.01 28.70 24.33
C TRP A 53 24.51 29.71 25.36
N VAL A 54 25.23 29.25 26.42
CA VAL A 54 25.73 30.13 27.48
C VAL A 54 26.79 31.13 27.02
N ASP A 55 27.55 30.80 25.96
CA ASP A 55 28.57 31.70 25.38
C ASP A 55 27.95 32.94 24.74
N GLY A 56 26.64 32.94 24.48
CA GLY A 56 25.92 34.09 23.91
C GLY A 56 25.09 34.88 24.90
N LEU A 57 25.15 34.56 26.22
CA LEU A 57 24.38 35.23 27.25
C LEU A 57 25.10 36.42 27.87
N ASP A 58 24.36 37.44 28.24
CA ASP A 58 24.85 38.55 29.04
C ASP A 58 24.41 38.35 30.51
N ALA A 59 24.88 37.21 31.10
CA ALA A 59 24.56 36.78 32.44
C ALA A 59 25.80 36.17 33.12
N THR A 60 25.77 36.08 34.43
CA THR A 60 26.83 35.36 35.21
C THR A 60 26.60 33.86 35.05
N VAL A 61 27.53 33.16 34.38
CA VAL A 61 27.45 31.73 34.17
C VAL A 61 28.29 30.97 35.19
N ALA A 62 27.66 30.17 36.02
CA ALA A 62 28.32 29.22 36.95
C ALA A 62 28.20 27.82 36.35
N TRP A 63 29.31 27.20 35.91
CA TRP A 63 29.36 25.88 35.32
C TRP A 63 29.99 24.86 36.24
N VAL A 64 29.34 23.71 36.39
CA VAL A 64 29.88 22.55 37.13
C VAL A 64 29.71 21.27 36.30
N SER A 65 30.82 20.71 35.86
CA SER A 65 30.82 19.37 35.22
C SER A 65 30.98 18.29 36.28
N LEU A 66 30.00 17.40 36.37
CA LEU A 66 29.90 16.39 37.44
C LEU A 66 30.47 15.05 36.96
N ASP A 67 31.10 14.32 37.88
CA ASP A 67 31.49 12.93 37.70
C ASP A 67 31.16 12.10 38.96
N GLU A 68 31.36 10.78 38.96
CA GLU A 68 31.04 9.86 40.06
C GLU A 68 31.70 10.22 41.41
N ARG A 69 32.80 11.00 41.38
CA ARG A 69 33.49 11.45 42.60
C ARG A 69 32.77 12.59 43.28
N ASP A 70 31.82 13.22 42.62
CA ASP A 70 31.04 14.34 43.15
C ASP A 70 29.72 13.88 43.78
N ASP A 71 29.56 12.56 44.00
CA ASP A 71 28.43 11.94 44.67
C ASP A 71 28.39 12.24 46.18
N GLU A 72 29.43 12.88 46.73
CA GLU A 72 29.44 13.37 48.10
C GLU A 72 28.80 14.77 48.22
N PRO A 73 27.76 14.95 49.05
CA PRO A 73 27.00 16.20 49.12
C PRO A 73 27.86 17.42 49.41
N GLU A 74 28.75 17.35 50.41
CA GLU A 74 29.65 18.47 50.74
C GLU A 74 30.53 18.87 49.54
N ARG A 75 30.99 17.88 48.79
CA ARG A 75 31.86 18.12 47.65
C ARG A 75 31.09 18.77 46.45
N LEU A 76 29.88 18.29 46.16
CA LEU A 76 29.06 18.89 45.15
C LEU A 76 28.75 20.35 45.45
N TRP A 77 28.30 20.61 46.68
CA TRP A 77 27.94 21.99 47.05
C TRP A 77 29.16 22.90 47.14
N ALA A 78 30.36 22.35 47.42
CA ALA A 78 31.60 23.10 47.32
C ALA A 78 31.95 23.50 45.90
N TYR A 79 31.71 22.61 44.92
CA TYR A 79 31.83 22.97 43.51
C TYR A 79 30.81 24.04 43.10
N VAL A 80 29.55 23.90 43.47
CA VAL A 80 28.49 24.86 43.16
C VAL A 80 28.81 26.25 43.72
N ALA A 81 29.15 26.31 45.02
CA ALA A 81 29.47 27.59 45.66
C ALA A 81 30.74 28.23 45.06
N THR A 82 31.73 27.42 44.66
CA THR A 82 32.95 27.92 44.00
C THR A 82 32.68 28.39 42.59
N ALA A 83 31.82 27.73 41.85
CA ALA A 83 31.42 28.12 40.47
C ALA A 83 30.69 29.47 40.47
N LEU A 84 29.91 29.77 41.49
CA LEU A 84 29.20 31.02 41.68
C LEU A 84 30.12 32.20 42.04
N GLY A 85 31.40 31.95 42.35
CA GLY A 85 32.36 32.97 42.68
C GLY A 85 31.93 33.87 43.85
N PRO A 86 31.92 35.22 43.68
CA PRO A 86 31.54 36.14 44.77
C PRO A 86 30.10 35.97 45.26
N VAL A 87 29.18 35.51 44.39
CA VAL A 87 27.80 35.24 44.79
C VAL A 87 27.69 34.06 45.77
N GLY A 88 28.59 33.07 45.72
CA GLY A 88 28.60 31.90 46.59
C GLY A 88 29.51 32.01 47.84
N GLU A 89 30.07 33.17 48.21
CA GLU A 89 31.01 33.36 49.32
C GLU A 89 30.45 32.93 50.66
N GLY A 90 29.17 33.20 50.96
CA GLY A 90 28.50 32.84 52.21
C GLY A 90 28.40 31.27 52.35
N ALA A 91 27.98 30.62 51.27
CA ALA A 91 27.88 29.15 51.22
C ALA A 91 29.28 28.51 51.30
N GLN A 92 30.31 29.08 50.65
CA GLN A 92 31.70 28.64 50.83
C GLN A 92 32.19 28.72 52.28
N ALA A 93 31.87 29.84 52.97
CA ALA A 93 32.22 30.02 54.38
C ALA A 93 31.52 28.98 55.27
N ALA A 94 30.23 28.68 54.99
CA ALA A 94 29.48 27.66 55.73
C ALA A 94 30.05 26.25 55.54
N LEU A 95 30.51 25.92 54.33
CA LEU A 95 31.20 24.66 54.03
C LEU A 95 32.59 24.54 54.66
N GLY A 96 33.21 25.66 55.02
CA GLY A 96 34.49 25.71 55.72
C GLY A 96 34.41 25.51 57.24
N ALA A 97 33.21 25.37 57.81
CA ALA A 97 33.04 25.14 59.29
C ALA A 97 33.59 23.80 59.74
N GLU A 98 33.90 23.67 61.05
CA GLU A 98 34.39 22.38 61.61
C GLU A 98 33.35 21.24 61.51
N GLU A 99 32.07 21.55 61.71
CA GLU A 99 30.92 20.68 61.48
C GLU A 99 30.11 21.32 60.36
N VAL A 100 29.94 20.62 59.24
CA VAL A 100 29.15 21.09 58.07
C VAL A 100 27.71 20.66 58.25
N ASP A 101 26.83 21.64 58.39
CA ASP A 101 25.38 21.44 58.34
C ASP A 101 24.91 21.77 56.91
N LEU A 102 24.54 20.73 56.16
CA LEU A 102 24.12 20.88 54.75
C LEU A 102 22.86 21.70 54.57
N ASP A 103 21.91 21.62 55.54
CA ASP A 103 20.68 22.41 55.48
C ASP A 103 21.01 23.91 55.65
N ALA A 104 21.96 24.24 56.54
CA ALA A 104 22.44 25.59 56.70
C ALA A 104 23.23 26.10 55.49
N VAL A 105 24.00 25.25 54.83
CA VAL A 105 24.73 25.56 53.58
C VAL A 105 23.77 25.88 52.49
N LEU A 106 22.72 25.05 52.29
CA LEU A 106 21.72 25.23 51.25
C LEU A 106 20.87 26.49 51.45
N ALA A 107 20.47 26.74 52.73
CA ALA A 107 19.72 27.96 53.05
C ALA A 107 20.58 29.22 52.81
N THR A 108 21.88 29.15 53.15
CA THR A 108 22.83 30.25 52.88
C THR A 108 23.00 30.46 51.36
N LEU A 109 23.15 29.39 50.60
CA LEU A 109 23.29 29.43 49.14
C LEU A 109 22.06 30.07 48.48
N VAL A 110 20.83 29.74 48.87
CA VAL A 110 19.60 30.37 48.38
C VAL A 110 19.58 31.86 48.72
N ASN A 111 20.00 32.23 49.93
CA ASN A 111 20.10 33.63 50.33
C ASN A 111 21.16 34.37 49.52
N ASP A 112 22.33 33.79 49.33
CA ASP A 112 23.39 34.36 48.50
C ASP A 112 22.88 34.63 47.05
N LEU A 113 22.21 33.66 46.45
CA LEU A 113 21.63 33.75 45.13
C LEU A 113 20.52 34.84 45.05
N SER A 114 19.77 35.00 46.14
CA SER A 114 18.68 36.03 46.16
C SER A 114 19.21 37.47 46.24
N HIS A 115 20.48 37.64 46.58
CA HIS A 115 21.15 38.95 46.65
C HIS A 115 22.03 39.26 45.42
N ALA A 116 22.06 38.31 44.43
CA ALA A 116 22.77 38.56 43.17
C ALA A 116 22.19 39.77 42.43
N GLU A 117 23.08 40.72 42.02
CA GLU A 117 22.69 41.93 41.30
C GLU A 117 22.41 41.64 39.81
N ASP A 118 23.08 40.63 39.25
CA ASP A 118 22.95 40.21 37.85
C ASP A 118 22.19 38.88 37.74
N GLU A 119 21.66 38.56 36.55
CA GLU A 119 21.09 37.23 36.26
C GLU A 119 22.18 36.17 36.36
N VAL A 120 21.86 35.07 37.04
CA VAL A 120 22.77 33.94 37.24
C VAL A 120 22.26 32.69 36.50
N VAL A 121 23.06 32.11 35.64
CA VAL A 121 22.79 30.80 35.01
C VAL A 121 23.68 29.75 35.66
N LEU A 122 23.09 28.87 36.47
CA LEU A 122 23.79 27.74 37.08
C LEU A 122 23.63 26.50 36.22
N VAL A 123 24.75 25.98 35.68
CA VAL A 123 24.73 24.78 34.83
C VAL A 123 25.31 23.60 35.62
N LEU A 124 24.53 22.54 35.76
CA LEU A 124 24.96 21.24 36.29
C LEU A 124 25.06 20.25 35.12
N ASP A 125 26.24 20.07 34.58
CA ASP A 125 26.49 19.20 33.45
C ASP A 125 26.76 17.77 33.88
N ASP A 126 26.10 16.80 33.21
CA ASP A 126 26.17 15.35 33.51
C ASP A 126 25.69 14.94 34.91
N LEU A 127 24.56 15.53 35.36
CA LEU A 127 23.96 15.25 36.70
C LEU A 127 23.71 13.75 36.95
N HIS A 128 23.56 12.93 35.94
CA HIS A 128 23.38 11.48 36.06
C HIS A 128 24.56 10.74 36.69
N ALA A 129 25.73 11.39 36.80
CA ALA A 129 26.91 10.85 37.50
C ALA A 129 26.72 10.77 39.01
N VAL A 130 25.78 11.57 39.55
CA VAL A 130 25.48 11.69 40.96
C VAL A 130 24.22 10.92 41.30
N ARG A 131 24.29 10.03 42.33
CA ARG A 131 23.22 9.06 42.63
C ARG A 131 22.73 9.10 44.07
N ARG A 132 23.47 9.72 44.99
CA ARG A 132 23.08 9.76 46.40
C ARG A 132 21.78 10.52 46.64
N PRO A 133 20.86 9.96 47.45
CA PRO A 133 19.57 10.61 47.72
C PRO A 133 19.74 11.99 48.33
N GLU A 134 20.70 12.17 49.21
CA GLU A 134 20.95 13.41 49.97
C GLU A 134 21.35 14.56 49.01
N VAL A 135 22.04 14.26 47.93
CA VAL A 135 22.35 15.25 46.88
C VAL A 135 21.08 15.66 46.10
N HIS A 136 20.28 14.69 45.76
CA HIS A 136 19.02 14.96 45.03
C HIS A 136 17.99 15.68 45.90
N GLU A 137 17.94 15.40 47.20
CA GLU A 137 17.14 16.14 48.19
C GLU A 137 17.58 17.60 48.27
N GLY A 138 18.89 17.84 48.34
CA GLY A 138 19.44 19.20 48.30
C GLY A 138 19.14 19.95 47.00
N LEU A 139 19.24 19.26 45.85
CA LEU A 139 18.86 19.86 44.56
C LEU A 139 17.35 20.15 44.47
N ALA A 140 16.52 19.28 44.99
CA ALA A 140 15.08 19.51 45.08
C ALA A 140 14.76 20.73 45.96
N PHE A 141 15.43 20.89 47.07
CA PHE A 141 15.32 22.05 47.96
C PHE A 141 15.74 23.34 47.21
N LEU A 142 16.88 23.33 46.53
CA LEU A 142 17.34 24.45 45.71
C LEU A 142 16.29 24.86 44.66
N VAL A 143 15.76 23.88 43.91
CA VAL A 143 14.73 24.10 42.84
C VAL A 143 13.45 24.68 43.42
N GLU A 144 13.02 24.24 44.63
CA GLU A 144 11.81 24.76 45.27
C GLU A 144 11.94 26.22 45.77
N HIS A 145 13.19 26.68 46.04
CA HIS A 145 13.48 28.00 46.59
C HIS A 145 14.31 28.87 45.63
N LEU A 146 14.37 28.50 44.37
CA LEU A 146 15.19 29.21 43.39
C LEU A 146 14.71 30.65 43.17
N PRO A 147 15.61 31.66 43.38
CA PRO A 147 15.24 33.06 43.12
C PRO A 147 14.92 33.31 41.62
N ALA A 148 14.07 34.31 41.35
CA ALA A 148 13.67 34.63 39.96
C ALA A 148 14.82 35.17 39.06
N SER A 149 15.94 35.57 39.68
CA SER A 149 17.17 35.99 39.00
C SER A 149 18.08 34.83 38.65
N VAL A 150 17.72 33.57 38.97
CA VAL A 150 18.55 32.38 38.78
C VAL A 150 17.84 31.41 37.83
N HIS A 151 18.56 31.01 36.79
CA HIS A 151 18.17 29.97 35.87
C HIS A 151 19.04 28.72 36.10
N LEU A 152 18.42 27.61 36.48
CA LEU A 152 19.10 26.34 36.64
C LEU A 152 19.01 25.52 35.34
N VAL A 153 20.17 25.14 34.78
CA VAL A 153 20.26 24.25 33.63
C VAL A 153 20.87 22.93 34.05
N VAL A 154 20.17 21.86 33.76
CA VAL A 154 20.63 20.49 34.08
C VAL A 154 20.80 19.69 32.82
N THR A 155 22.00 19.17 32.55
CA THR A 155 22.15 18.13 31.53
C THR A 155 22.25 16.75 32.21
N THR A 156 21.58 15.76 31.61
CA THR A 156 21.53 14.41 32.21
C THR A 156 21.30 13.34 31.12
N ARG A 157 21.65 12.09 31.41
CA ARG A 157 21.28 10.93 30.57
C ARG A 157 19.93 10.33 30.93
N SER A 158 19.49 10.50 32.18
CA SER A 158 18.22 10.00 32.69
C SER A 158 17.48 11.10 33.43
N ASP A 159 16.18 10.97 33.61
CA ASP A 159 15.41 11.94 34.38
C ASP A 159 15.85 11.94 35.83
N PRO A 160 16.29 13.08 36.37
CA PRO A 160 16.69 13.19 37.76
C PRO A 160 15.45 13.11 38.70
N PRO A 161 15.58 12.69 39.97
CA PRO A 161 14.48 12.64 40.92
C PRO A 161 14.12 14.02 41.47
N LEU A 162 13.94 15.00 40.57
CA LEU A 162 13.47 16.35 40.84
C LEU A 162 11.92 16.42 40.66
N PRO A 163 11.25 17.43 41.24
CA PRO A 163 9.79 17.58 41.14
C PRO A 163 9.32 18.06 39.73
N LEU A 164 9.78 17.39 38.65
CA LEU A 164 9.58 17.79 37.27
C LEU A 164 8.09 17.96 36.91
N ALA A 165 7.23 17.07 37.42
CA ALA A 165 5.80 17.16 37.17
C ALA A 165 5.18 18.46 37.70
N ARG A 166 5.65 18.92 38.88
CA ARG A 166 5.18 20.15 39.49
C ARG A 166 5.70 21.38 38.77
N LEU A 167 6.98 21.39 38.38
CA LEU A 167 7.58 22.47 37.58
C LEU A 167 6.86 22.61 36.21
N ARG A 168 6.58 21.49 35.55
CA ARG A 168 5.83 21.47 34.27
C ARG A 168 4.42 22.04 34.44
N ALA A 169 3.73 21.68 35.52
CA ALA A 169 2.38 22.20 35.81
C ALA A 169 2.36 23.72 36.08
N ARG A 170 3.49 24.32 36.54
CA ARG A 170 3.62 25.76 36.79
C ARG A 170 4.16 26.55 35.61
N GLY A 171 4.60 25.85 34.51
CA GLY A 171 5.28 26.50 33.39
C GLY A 171 6.69 26.98 33.71
N GLU A 172 7.31 26.44 34.78
CA GLU A 172 8.64 26.80 35.27
C GLU A 172 9.74 25.87 34.68
N LEU A 173 9.38 24.93 33.78
CA LEU A 173 10.29 23.95 33.22
C LEU A 173 10.33 24.00 31.69
N VAL A 174 11.53 24.17 31.16
CA VAL A 174 11.84 23.89 29.75
C VAL A 174 12.48 22.53 29.65
N GLU A 175 11.98 21.70 28.74
CA GLU A 175 12.51 20.36 28.49
C GLU A 175 13.04 20.26 27.06
N VAL A 176 14.29 19.84 26.92
CA VAL A 176 14.91 19.45 25.67
C VAL A 176 15.22 17.97 25.73
N ARG A 177 14.52 17.18 24.96
CA ARG A 177 14.60 15.72 24.97
C ARG A 177 15.39 15.16 23.79
N ALA A 178 15.61 13.84 23.78
CA ALA A 178 16.33 13.17 22.71
C ALA A 178 15.75 13.48 21.31
N ALA A 179 14.42 13.50 21.20
CA ALA A 179 13.74 13.84 19.94
C ALA A 179 14.08 15.24 19.45
N ASP A 180 14.17 16.22 20.35
CA ASP A 180 14.54 17.59 20.01
C ASP A 180 16.02 17.71 19.64
N LEU A 181 16.88 16.89 20.25
CA LEU A 181 18.32 16.88 20.02
C LEU A 181 18.77 16.14 18.76
N ARG A 182 17.85 15.43 18.07
CA ARG A 182 18.17 14.84 16.75
C ARG A 182 18.52 15.94 15.75
N PHE A 183 19.50 15.66 14.89
CA PHE A 183 19.78 16.52 13.77
C PHE A 183 18.62 16.44 12.76
N THR A 184 18.20 17.59 12.26
CA THR A 184 17.32 17.62 11.09
C THR A 184 18.12 17.29 9.84
N PRO A 185 17.48 16.91 8.71
CA PRO A 185 18.20 16.69 7.45
C PRO A 185 19.08 17.88 7.05
N GLU A 186 18.61 19.12 7.28
CA GLU A 186 19.35 20.33 6.97
C GLU A 186 20.55 20.52 7.94
N GLU A 187 20.37 20.22 9.21
CA GLU A 187 21.46 20.25 10.21
C GLU A 187 22.49 19.15 9.91
N ALA A 188 22.06 17.96 9.49
CA ALA A 188 22.92 16.85 9.08
C ALA A 188 23.72 17.22 7.82
N GLU A 189 23.07 17.78 6.80
CA GLU A 189 23.73 18.26 5.58
C GLU A 189 24.80 19.33 5.91
N ALA A 190 24.40 20.32 6.70
CA ALA A 190 25.32 21.39 7.12
C ALA A 190 26.52 20.83 7.91
N TYR A 191 26.33 19.79 8.73
CA TYR A 191 27.39 19.14 9.48
C TYR A 191 28.34 18.32 8.60
N LEU A 192 27.79 17.46 7.76
CA LEU A 192 28.55 16.52 6.93
C LEU A 192 29.32 17.22 5.83
N ASN A 193 28.67 18.16 5.14
CA ASN A 193 29.29 18.88 4.02
C ASN A 193 30.10 20.11 4.45
N GLY A 194 29.77 20.71 5.60
CA GLY A 194 30.51 21.86 6.15
C GLY A 194 31.74 21.40 6.95
N PRO A 195 31.61 21.27 8.30
CA PRO A 195 32.74 20.93 9.17
C PRO A 195 33.47 19.62 8.85
N MET A 196 32.75 18.60 8.36
CA MET A 196 33.31 17.29 8.03
C MET A 196 33.88 17.22 6.60
N GLY A 197 33.47 18.12 5.70
CA GLY A 197 34.04 18.28 4.37
C GLY A 197 33.80 17.13 3.40
N LEU A 198 32.64 16.41 3.51
CA LEU A 198 32.40 15.18 2.76
C LEU A 198 31.79 15.40 1.37
N ALA A 199 31.17 16.54 1.10
CA ALA A 199 30.54 16.86 -0.20
C ALA A 199 29.51 15.79 -0.67
N LEU A 200 28.64 15.34 0.23
CA LEU A 200 27.60 14.36 -0.05
C LEU A 200 26.41 14.99 -0.77
N ASP A 201 25.79 14.23 -1.66
CA ASP A 201 24.52 14.64 -2.28
C ASP A 201 23.37 14.62 -1.26
N PRO A 202 22.29 15.39 -1.47
CA PRO A 202 21.14 15.40 -0.55
C PRO A 202 20.51 14.01 -0.33
N SER A 203 20.54 13.13 -1.34
CA SER A 203 20.06 11.75 -1.21
C SER A 203 20.92 10.90 -0.30
N ASP A 204 22.24 11.09 -0.32
CA ASP A 204 23.18 10.37 0.52
C ASP A 204 23.09 10.85 1.98
N VAL A 205 22.89 12.16 2.17
CA VAL A 205 22.65 12.75 3.50
C VAL A 205 21.36 12.22 4.09
N ALA A 206 20.27 12.17 3.30
CA ALA A 206 18.99 11.65 3.76
C ALA A 206 19.06 10.15 4.13
N ALA A 207 19.79 9.35 3.34
CA ALA A 207 19.99 7.93 3.64
C ALA A 207 20.79 7.72 4.95
N LEU A 208 21.79 8.57 5.19
CA LEU A 208 22.59 8.50 6.41
C LEU A 208 21.80 9.01 7.63
N GLU A 209 21.02 10.08 7.45
CA GLU A 209 20.14 10.62 8.50
C GLU A 209 19.07 9.60 8.91
N GLU A 210 18.44 8.95 7.94
CA GLU A 210 17.47 7.87 8.20
C GLU A 210 18.10 6.72 9.02
N ARG A 211 19.33 6.31 8.69
CA ARG A 211 20.04 5.23 9.41
C ARG A 211 20.52 5.63 10.80
N THR A 212 20.94 6.86 10.96
CA THR A 212 21.41 7.40 12.25
C THR A 212 20.29 7.99 13.10
N GLU A 213 19.08 8.10 12.56
CA GLU A 213 17.94 8.80 13.17
C GLU A 213 18.33 10.20 13.72
N GLY A 214 19.23 10.90 13.01
CA GLY A 214 19.74 12.20 13.43
C GLY A 214 20.59 12.19 14.71
N TRP A 215 21.09 11.03 15.16
CA TRP A 215 21.97 10.94 16.32
C TRP A 215 23.34 11.53 16.05
N ALA A 216 23.68 12.62 16.73
CA ALA A 216 24.89 13.41 16.47
C ALA A 216 26.18 12.58 16.51
N ALA A 217 26.34 11.68 17.49
CA ALA A 217 27.54 10.83 17.59
C ALA A 217 27.61 9.83 16.43
N ALA A 218 26.50 9.23 16.01
CA ALA A 218 26.50 8.34 14.86
C ALA A 218 26.84 9.05 13.57
N LEU A 219 26.30 10.24 13.33
CA LEU A 219 26.67 11.08 12.17
C LEU A 219 28.16 11.44 12.20
N GLN A 220 28.72 11.75 13.38
CA GLN A 220 30.15 12.01 13.53
C GLN A 220 31.00 10.77 13.24
N LEU A 221 30.64 9.62 13.79
CA LEU A 221 31.35 8.35 13.60
C LEU A 221 31.29 7.90 12.13
N ALA A 222 30.12 7.98 11.50
CA ALA A 222 29.97 7.71 10.08
C ALA A 222 30.81 8.65 9.22
N ALA A 223 30.81 9.96 9.53
CA ALA A 223 31.64 10.92 8.81
C ALA A 223 33.14 10.64 8.93
N LEU A 224 33.59 10.25 10.13
CA LEU A 224 35.01 9.85 10.34
C LEU A 224 35.34 8.55 9.59
N SER A 225 34.43 7.60 9.53
CA SER A 225 34.60 6.35 8.77
C SER A 225 34.63 6.58 7.26
N MET A 226 33.97 7.64 6.75
CA MET A 226 33.96 8.00 5.34
C MET A 226 35.18 8.81 4.91
N GLN A 227 35.87 9.49 5.83
CA GLN A 227 37.05 10.31 5.46
C GLN A 227 38.12 9.48 4.76
N GLY A 228 38.48 9.91 3.54
CA GLY A 228 39.50 9.24 2.74
C GLY A 228 39.06 7.99 1.99
N ARG A 229 37.78 7.65 2.00
CA ARG A 229 37.23 6.57 1.15
C ARG A 229 36.91 7.06 -0.25
N GLU A 230 37.17 6.22 -1.25
CA GLU A 230 36.88 6.51 -2.66
C GLU A 230 35.39 6.37 -3.01
N ASP A 231 34.63 5.54 -2.26
CA ASP A 231 33.20 5.29 -2.45
C ASP A 231 32.41 5.57 -1.15
N PRO A 232 32.02 6.81 -0.89
CA PRO A 232 31.15 7.14 0.23
C PRO A 232 29.73 6.56 0.12
N ARG A 233 29.21 6.41 -1.12
CA ARG A 233 27.85 5.87 -1.36
C ARG A 233 27.73 4.40 -1.00
N GLY A 234 28.71 3.60 -1.43
CA GLY A 234 28.75 2.18 -1.05
C GLY A 234 28.83 2.02 0.47
N PHE A 235 29.62 2.84 1.14
CA PHE A 235 29.70 2.85 2.60
C PHE A 235 28.34 3.23 3.24
N ILE A 236 27.67 4.27 2.78
CA ILE A 236 26.37 4.68 3.31
C ILE A 236 25.33 3.55 3.12
N ALA A 237 25.36 2.86 1.97
CA ALA A 237 24.47 1.74 1.71
C ALA A 237 24.69 0.55 2.68
N GLU A 238 25.93 0.35 3.15
CA GLU A 238 26.34 -0.73 4.05
C GLU A 238 26.39 -0.30 5.53
N PHE A 239 26.32 1.01 5.84
CA PHE A 239 26.48 1.51 7.20
C PHE A 239 25.38 0.97 8.10
N ALA A 240 25.76 0.22 9.13
CA ALA A 240 24.88 -0.40 10.09
C ALA A 240 25.52 -0.35 11.50
N GLY A 241 24.84 -0.90 12.50
CA GLY A 241 25.33 -0.93 13.88
C GLY A 241 26.55 -1.82 14.10
N ASP A 242 27.03 -2.56 13.10
CA ASP A 242 28.25 -3.34 13.11
C ASP A 242 29.51 -2.53 12.71
N ASP A 243 29.36 -1.23 12.33
CA ASP A 243 30.51 -0.36 12.14
C ASP A 243 31.33 -0.27 13.43
N ARG A 244 32.63 -0.50 13.30
CA ARG A 244 33.54 -0.62 14.43
C ARG A 244 33.44 0.54 15.42
N TYR A 245 33.37 1.78 14.94
CA TYR A 245 33.34 2.96 15.81
C TYR A 245 32.00 3.07 16.55
N VAL A 246 30.91 2.67 15.91
CA VAL A 246 29.57 2.64 16.52
C VAL A 246 29.52 1.55 17.59
N VAL A 247 30.01 0.36 17.27
CA VAL A 247 30.11 -0.77 18.21
C VAL A 247 30.93 -0.40 19.42
N ASP A 248 32.16 0.11 19.24
CA ASP A 248 33.07 0.48 20.33
C ASP A 248 32.43 1.56 21.24
N TYR A 249 31.73 2.55 20.64
CA TYR A 249 31.08 3.61 21.40
C TYR A 249 29.87 3.11 22.20
N LEU A 250 28.96 2.37 21.57
CA LEU A 250 27.74 1.89 22.22
C LEU A 250 28.04 0.78 23.25
N ALA A 251 28.99 -0.10 22.95
CA ALA A 251 29.42 -1.12 23.91
C ALA A 251 30.02 -0.51 25.18
N GLY A 252 31.02 0.38 25.03
CA GLY A 252 31.72 0.94 26.16
C GLY A 252 30.94 1.99 26.95
N GLU A 253 30.23 2.89 26.27
CA GLU A 253 29.53 4.00 26.94
C GLU A 253 28.12 3.67 27.40
N VAL A 254 27.49 2.64 26.82
CA VAL A 254 26.07 2.33 27.08
C VAL A 254 25.91 0.93 27.67
N LEU A 255 26.35 -0.10 26.98
CA LEU A 255 26.01 -1.48 27.32
C LEU A 255 26.81 -2.01 28.56
N GLU A 256 28.12 -1.78 28.59
CA GLU A 256 29.00 -2.26 29.71
C GLU A 256 28.68 -1.60 31.04
N ARG A 257 27.96 -0.49 31.04
CA ARG A 257 27.56 0.22 32.27
C ARG A 257 26.25 -0.29 32.87
N GLN A 258 25.57 -1.22 32.19
CA GLN A 258 24.28 -1.73 32.63
C GLN A 258 24.47 -2.90 33.64
N PRO A 259 23.55 -3.04 34.61
CA PRO A 259 23.47 -4.24 35.41
C PRO A 259 23.29 -5.49 34.56
N GLU A 260 23.84 -6.63 34.99
CA GLU A 260 23.80 -7.91 34.25
C GLU A 260 22.38 -8.32 33.81
N GLU A 261 21.38 -8.06 34.64
CA GLU A 261 19.97 -8.35 34.36
C GLU A 261 19.43 -7.51 33.20
N VAL A 262 19.78 -6.21 33.19
CA VAL A 262 19.39 -5.27 32.09
C VAL A 262 20.16 -5.61 30.84
N HIS A 263 21.46 -5.89 30.94
CA HIS A 263 22.29 -6.32 29.82
C HIS A 263 21.69 -7.55 29.12
N THR A 264 21.35 -8.59 29.92
CA THR A 264 20.72 -9.81 29.40
C THR A 264 19.39 -9.52 28.74
N PHE A 265 18.54 -8.69 29.36
CA PHE A 265 17.26 -8.31 28.78
C PHE A 265 17.40 -7.59 27.41
N LEU A 266 18.33 -6.64 27.34
CA LEU A 266 18.62 -5.91 26.11
C LEU A 266 19.07 -6.85 24.98
N LEU A 267 19.97 -7.78 25.26
CA LEU A 267 20.45 -8.76 24.30
C LEU A 267 19.30 -9.68 23.83
N GLU A 268 18.57 -10.29 24.77
CA GLU A 268 17.54 -11.28 24.44
C GLU A 268 16.33 -10.66 23.71
N THR A 269 16.01 -9.38 23.93
CA THR A 269 14.92 -8.70 23.25
C THR A 269 15.34 -7.99 21.96
N SER A 270 16.65 -7.96 21.64
CA SER A 270 17.18 -7.32 20.43
C SER A 270 16.70 -7.94 19.13
N ILE A 271 16.25 -9.20 19.16
CA ILE A 271 15.68 -9.91 18.01
C ILE A 271 14.34 -9.34 17.56
N LEU A 272 13.69 -8.54 18.40
CA LEU A 272 12.35 -8.01 18.17
C LEU A 272 12.42 -6.68 17.42
N SER A 273 11.57 -6.52 16.41
CA SER A 273 11.40 -5.26 15.67
C SER A 273 10.64 -4.21 16.48
N ARG A 274 9.72 -4.66 17.33
CA ARG A 274 8.91 -3.87 18.26
C ARG A 274 8.71 -4.64 19.55
N LEU A 275 8.59 -3.92 20.66
CA LEU A 275 8.60 -4.46 22.00
C LEU A 275 7.31 -4.10 22.74
N THR A 276 6.74 -5.06 23.46
CA THR A 276 5.72 -4.83 24.48
C THR A 276 6.13 -5.59 25.74
N ALA A 277 5.56 -5.24 26.88
CA ALA A 277 5.79 -5.98 28.10
C ALA A 277 5.57 -7.48 27.93
N ALA A 278 4.40 -7.87 27.42
CA ALA A 278 4.01 -9.27 27.24
C ALA A 278 4.92 -10.03 26.24
N LEU A 279 5.34 -9.37 25.13
CA LEU A 279 6.25 -9.99 24.15
C LEU A 279 7.64 -10.18 24.76
N CYS A 280 8.15 -9.17 25.47
CA CYS A 280 9.43 -9.28 26.16
C CYS A 280 9.42 -10.40 27.22
N ASP A 281 8.34 -10.51 28.01
CA ASP A 281 8.17 -11.59 28.99
C ASP A 281 8.14 -12.96 28.31
N ALA A 282 7.38 -13.11 27.25
CA ALA A 282 7.32 -14.35 26.48
C ALA A 282 8.68 -14.78 25.93
N VAL A 283 9.44 -13.84 25.36
CA VAL A 283 10.74 -14.12 24.73
C VAL A 283 11.81 -14.42 25.76
N THR A 284 11.94 -13.60 26.82
CA THR A 284 12.97 -13.76 27.85
C THR A 284 12.61 -14.86 28.86
N GLY A 285 11.32 -15.15 29.07
CA GLY A 285 10.81 -16.02 30.11
C GLY A 285 10.74 -15.34 31.49
N ARG A 286 10.70 -14.01 31.50
CA ARG A 286 10.54 -13.16 32.70
C ARG A 286 9.08 -12.76 32.87
N ASP A 287 8.78 -12.02 33.94
CA ASP A 287 7.44 -11.46 34.27
C ASP A 287 7.51 -9.96 34.63
N ASP A 288 8.65 -9.32 34.39
CA ASP A 288 8.95 -7.93 34.75
C ASP A 288 9.28 -7.04 33.54
N GLY A 289 8.97 -7.50 32.34
CA GLY A 289 9.26 -6.80 31.09
C GLY A 289 8.69 -5.38 31.04
N GLY A 290 7.51 -5.15 31.62
CA GLY A 290 6.92 -3.82 31.70
C GLY A 290 7.76 -2.86 32.57
N ALA A 291 8.12 -3.28 33.75
CA ALA A 291 8.95 -2.48 34.67
C ALA A 291 10.35 -2.22 34.08
N THR A 292 10.90 -3.21 33.39
CA THR A 292 12.19 -3.08 32.70
C THR A 292 12.11 -2.06 31.56
N LEU A 293 11.10 -2.13 30.69
CA LEU A 293 10.92 -1.16 29.59
C LEU A 293 10.72 0.27 30.11
N GLU A 294 9.93 0.48 31.17
CA GLU A 294 9.78 1.78 31.80
C GLU A 294 11.09 2.31 32.39
N SER A 295 11.91 1.40 32.99
CA SER A 295 13.23 1.75 33.53
C SER A 295 14.19 2.16 32.41
N LEU A 296 14.20 1.42 31.28
CA LEU A 296 15.02 1.71 30.10
C LEU A 296 14.62 3.05 29.47
N GLU A 297 13.32 3.35 29.38
CA GLU A 297 12.82 4.63 28.88
C GLU A 297 13.26 5.79 29.78
N ARG A 298 13.07 5.67 31.11
CA ARG A 298 13.50 6.71 32.05
C ARG A 298 15.02 6.92 32.04
N ALA A 299 15.78 5.85 31.80
CA ALA A 299 17.23 5.92 31.65
C ALA A 299 17.67 6.40 30.24
N ASN A 300 16.77 6.74 29.34
CA ASN A 300 17.07 7.10 27.95
C ASN A 300 18.02 6.10 27.24
N LEU A 301 17.79 4.79 27.43
CA LEU A 301 18.64 3.74 26.86
C LEU A 301 18.25 3.37 25.45
N PHE A 302 18.20 4.36 24.54
CA PHE A 302 17.93 4.18 23.12
C PHE A 302 16.61 3.42 22.84
N LEU A 303 15.65 3.49 23.77
CA LEU A 303 14.31 2.97 23.65
C LEU A 303 13.36 4.10 23.20
N ILE A 304 12.61 3.86 22.13
CA ILE A 304 11.73 4.84 21.48
C ILE A 304 10.30 4.35 21.62
N PRO A 305 9.38 5.10 22.26
CA PRO A 305 7.97 4.76 22.28
C PRO A 305 7.36 4.93 20.88
N LEU A 306 6.50 4.00 20.50
CA LEU A 306 5.80 4.00 19.20
C LEU A 306 4.35 4.49 19.32
N ASP A 307 3.83 4.60 20.56
CA ASP A 307 2.50 5.11 20.83
C ASP A 307 2.46 6.04 22.04
N ASP A 308 1.50 6.96 22.11
CA ASP A 308 1.31 7.91 23.21
C ASP A 308 0.95 7.21 24.55
N ARG A 309 0.50 5.95 24.48
CA ARG A 309 0.15 5.14 25.67
C ARG A 309 1.31 4.33 26.20
N ARG A 310 2.48 4.45 25.55
CA ARG A 310 3.71 3.76 25.96
C ARG A 310 3.53 2.26 26.11
N ARG A 311 2.80 1.63 25.20
CA ARG A 311 2.60 0.18 25.17
C ARG A 311 3.55 -0.51 24.21
N TRP A 312 3.89 0.19 23.10
CA TRP A 312 4.79 -0.28 22.08
C TRP A 312 6.06 0.55 22.07
N TYR A 313 7.18 -0.12 21.97
CA TYR A 313 8.51 0.47 21.88
C TYR A 313 9.31 -0.18 20.78
N ARG A 314 10.39 0.47 20.38
CA ARG A 314 11.47 -0.12 19.60
C ARG A 314 12.82 0.40 20.10
N TYR A 315 13.87 -0.35 19.82
CA TYR A 315 15.21 0.19 19.96
C TYR A 315 15.55 1.15 18.81
N HIS A 316 16.47 2.08 19.07
CA HIS A 316 17.16 2.82 18.01
C HIS A 316 17.87 1.83 17.09
N HIS A 317 17.79 1.99 15.76
CA HIS A 317 18.25 1.00 14.79
C HIS A 317 19.70 0.56 15.03
N LEU A 318 20.64 1.50 15.11
CA LEU A 318 22.06 1.18 15.36
C LEU A 318 22.30 0.49 16.72
N PHE A 319 21.50 0.81 17.73
CA PHE A 319 21.59 0.14 19.01
C PHE A 319 21.06 -1.30 18.93
N ALA A 320 19.94 -1.51 18.25
CA ALA A 320 19.41 -2.86 18.00
C ALA A 320 20.43 -3.74 17.27
N ASP A 321 21.11 -3.18 16.26
CA ASP A 321 22.12 -3.93 15.48
C ASP A 321 23.33 -4.32 16.35
N VAL A 322 23.83 -3.39 17.20
CA VAL A 322 24.89 -3.70 18.16
C VAL A 322 24.45 -4.79 19.13
N LEU A 323 23.23 -4.70 19.67
CA LEU A 323 22.69 -5.71 20.59
C LEU A 323 22.56 -7.08 19.91
N ARG A 324 22.09 -7.13 18.66
CA ARG A 324 22.00 -8.39 17.89
C ARG A 324 23.39 -9.00 17.63
N ALA A 325 24.35 -8.16 17.21
CA ALA A 325 25.71 -8.62 17.00
C ALA A 325 26.31 -9.19 18.28
N ARG A 326 26.09 -8.54 19.43
CA ARG A 326 26.53 -9.03 20.74
C ARG A 326 25.81 -10.30 21.19
N LEU A 327 24.49 -10.40 20.93
CA LEU A 327 23.74 -11.62 21.22
C LEU A 327 24.33 -12.82 20.47
N LEU A 328 24.65 -12.64 19.18
CA LEU A 328 25.27 -13.67 18.33
C LEU A 328 26.66 -14.07 18.79
N ASP A 329 27.45 -13.10 19.32
CA ASP A 329 28.81 -13.35 19.81
C ASP A 329 28.81 -13.99 21.21
N GLU A 330 27.99 -13.50 22.13
CA GLU A 330 28.00 -13.90 23.55
C GLU A 330 27.11 -15.12 23.82
N ARG A 331 25.97 -15.26 23.11
CA ARG A 331 24.92 -16.27 23.41
C ARG A 331 24.28 -16.85 22.14
N PRO A 332 25.06 -17.34 21.15
CA PRO A 332 24.50 -17.81 19.87
C PRO A 332 23.47 -18.93 20.06
N GLU A 333 23.63 -19.79 21.07
CA GLU A 333 22.70 -20.89 21.37
C GLU A 333 21.31 -20.44 21.84
N ARG A 334 21.19 -19.18 22.25
CA ARG A 334 19.89 -18.60 22.69
C ARG A 334 19.05 -18.15 21.52
N VAL A 335 19.63 -17.73 20.40
CA VAL A 335 18.97 -17.06 19.28
C VAL A 335 17.76 -17.85 18.78
N ASP A 336 17.95 -19.14 18.48
CA ASP A 336 16.87 -19.99 17.97
C ASP A 336 15.72 -20.15 18.99
N VAL A 337 16.08 -20.23 20.27
CA VAL A 337 15.08 -20.35 21.35
C VAL A 337 14.25 -19.06 21.48
N LEU A 338 14.93 -17.91 21.41
CA LEU A 338 14.26 -16.60 21.50
C LEU A 338 13.31 -16.39 20.33
N HIS A 339 13.77 -16.66 19.12
CA HIS A 339 12.95 -16.57 17.91
C HIS A 339 11.75 -17.52 17.94
N ARG A 340 11.93 -18.75 18.40
CA ARG A 340 10.81 -19.72 18.53
C ARG A 340 9.76 -19.24 19.54
N ARG A 341 10.19 -18.63 20.65
CA ARG A 341 9.26 -18.05 21.64
C ARG A 341 8.52 -16.83 21.08
N ALA A 342 9.22 -15.98 20.33
CA ALA A 342 8.62 -14.85 19.62
C ALA A 342 7.59 -15.33 18.60
N ALA A 343 7.92 -16.34 17.78
CA ALA A 343 7.00 -16.94 16.81
C ALA A 343 5.73 -17.49 17.48
N ALA A 344 5.86 -18.19 18.60
CA ALA A 344 4.72 -18.71 19.34
C ALA A 344 3.82 -17.59 19.86
N TRP A 345 4.41 -16.52 20.42
CA TRP A 345 3.64 -15.39 20.93
C TRP A 345 2.88 -14.67 19.80
N TRP A 346 3.52 -14.42 18.65
CA TRP A 346 2.89 -13.78 17.52
C TRP A 346 1.78 -14.63 16.89
N ASP A 347 1.96 -15.95 16.87
CA ASP A 347 0.90 -16.91 16.44
C ASP A 347 -0.34 -16.80 17.35
N GLU A 348 -0.14 -16.75 18.67
CA GLU A 348 -1.21 -16.54 19.66
C GLU A 348 -1.91 -15.18 19.52
N GLN A 349 -1.18 -14.13 19.07
CA GLN A 349 -1.77 -12.82 18.81
C GLN A 349 -2.47 -12.72 17.45
N GLY A 350 -2.37 -13.76 16.61
CA GLY A 350 -3.00 -13.78 15.28
C GLY A 350 -2.26 -12.97 14.21
N ASP A 351 -0.94 -12.74 14.39
CA ASP A 351 -0.07 -12.13 13.38
C ASP A 351 0.83 -13.19 12.74
N PRO A 352 0.35 -13.89 11.69
CA PRO A 352 1.11 -14.95 11.05
C PRO A 352 2.36 -14.42 10.33
N GLY A 353 2.38 -13.16 9.93
CA GLY A 353 3.53 -12.55 9.24
C GLY A 353 4.76 -12.48 10.14
N GLU A 354 4.62 -11.94 11.35
CA GLU A 354 5.69 -11.88 12.34
C GLU A 354 6.03 -13.28 12.87
N ALA A 355 5.02 -14.15 13.07
CA ALA A 355 5.25 -15.51 13.53
C ALA A 355 6.15 -16.30 12.56
N ILE A 356 5.85 -16.25 11.25
CA ILE A 356 6.63 -16.92 10.19
C ILE A 356 8.03 -16.30 10.09
N ALA A 357 8.16 -14.98 10.13
CA ALA A 357 9.45 -14.31 10.07
C ALA A 357 10.36 -14.74 11.23
N HIS A 358 9.82 -14.83 12.44
CA HIS A 358 10.56 -15.33 13.60
C HIS A 358 10.86 -16.83 13.52
N ALA A 359 9.96 -17.66 13.02
CA ALA A 359 10.23 -19.09 12.83
C ALA A 359 11.40 -19.32 11.87
N LEU A 360 11.42 -18.60 10.73
CA LEU A 360 12.51 -18.65 9.75
C LEU A 360 13.84 -18.12 10.32
N ALA A 361 13.81 -17.00 11.04
CA ALA A 361 15.00 -16.43 11.66
C ALA A 361 15.56 -17.33 12.78
N GLY A 362 14.72 -18.14 13.42
CA GLY A 362 15.10 -19.16 14.41
C GLY A 362 15.43 -20.52 13.79
N HIS A 363 15.63 -20.58 12.47
CA HIS A 363 15.95 -21.81 11.71
C HIS A 363 14.95 -22.97 11.92
N ASP A 364 13.73 -22.67 12.41
CA ASP A 364 12.66 -23.66 12.60
C ASP A 364 11.77 -23.70 11.35
N VAL A 365 12.33 -24.27 10.28
CA VAL A 365 11.71 -24.35 8.96
C VAL A 365 10.39 -25.13 9.00
N GLU A 366 10.31 -26.16 9.85
CA GLU A 366 9.10 -26.97 10.01
C GLU A 366 7.97 -26.15 10.68
N LEU A 367 8.30 -25.36 11.71
CA LEU A 367 7.35 -24.43 12.33
C LEU A 367 6.89 -23.37 11.31
N ALA A 368 7.81 -22.80 10.54
CA ALA A 368 7.47 -21.83 9.51
C ALA A 368 6.51 -22.42 8.47
N ALA A 369 6.77 -23.64 8.02
CA ALA A 369 5.91 -24.37 7.10
C ALA A 369 4.50 -24.62 7.68
N ASP A 370 4.42 -25.04 8.95
CA ASP A 370 3.14 -25.25 9.66
C ASP A 370 2.34 -23.93 9.77
N LEU A 371 3.03 -22.82 10.04
CA LEU A 371 2.41 -21.48 10.11
C LEU A 371 1.89 -21.03 8.74
N VAL A 372 2.67 -21.23 7.68
CA VAL A 372 2.27 -20.91 6.30
C VAL A 372 1.04 -21.73 5.91
N GLU A 373 1.02 -23.03 6.17
CA GLU A 373 -0.14 -23.91 5.88
C GLU A 373 -1.42 -23.44 6.59
N ARG A 374 -1.30 -22.90 7.80
CA ARG A 374 -2.45 -22.36 8.55
C ARG A 374 -2.93 -21.02 8.01
N ALA A 375 -2.02 -20.14 7.60
CA ALA A 375 -2.33 -18.79 7.18
C ALA A 375 -2.75 -18.70 5.70
N ALA A 376 -2.21 -19.57 4.83
CA ALA A 376 -2.43 -19.54 3.40
C ALA A 376 -3.91 -19.59 2.96
N PRO A 377 -4.82 -20.38 3.56
CA PRO A 377 -6.23 -20.37 3.18
C PRO A 377 -6.88 -18.99 3.31
N THR A 378 -6.68 -18.32 4.42
CA THR A 378 -7.26 -16.98 4.67
C THR A 378 -6.68 -15.93 3.71
N LEU A 379 -5.37 -15.97 3.47
CA LEU A 379 -4.73 -15.07 2.51
C LEU A 379 -5.19 -15.31 1.07
N HIS A 380 -5.35 -16.57 0.68
CA HIS A 380 -5.88 -16.90 -0.65
C HIS A 380 -7.30 -16.35 -0.84
N GLN A 381 -8.16 -16.47 0.16
CA GLN A 381 -9.51 -15.88 0.14
C GLN A 381 -9.51 -14.34 0.04
N THR A 382 -8.48 -13.69 0.59
CA THR A 382 -8.35 -12.21 0.59
C THR A 382 -7.44 -11.68 -0.51
N ARG A 383 -7.08 -12.49 -1.51
CA ARG A 383 -6.18 -12.13 -2.61
C ARG A 383 -4.78 -11.73 -2.16
N GLY A 384 -4.27 -12.39 -1.12
CA GLY A 384 -2.94 -12.20 -0.55
C GLY A 384 -1.84 -13.05 -1.20
N GLU A 385 -1.97 -13.43 -2.48
CA GLU A 385 -1.07 -14.35 -3.19
C GLU A 385 0.40 -13.89 -3.17
N ALA A 386 0.65 -12.60 -3.32
CA ALA A 386 2.01 -12.05 -3.25
C ALA A 386 2.70 -12.31 -1.90
N THR A 387 1.93 -12.34 -0.81
CA THR A 387 2.44 -12.69 0.52
C THR A 387 2.71 -14.19 0.63
N ILE A 388 1.82 -15.02 0.08
CA ILE A 388 2.00 -16.47 0.05
C ILE A 388 3.26 -16.83 -0.75
N VAL A 389 3.46 -16.23 -1.95
CA VAL A 389 4.68 -16.42 -2.75
C VAL A 389 5.92 -16.13 -1.93
N ARG A 390 5.98 -14.96 -1.31
CA ARG A 390 7.15 -14.55 -0.52
C ARG A 390 7.45 -15.51 0.64
N TRP A 391 6.42 -16.05 1.29
CA TRP A 391 6.62 -17.03 2.36
C TRP A 391 7.09 -18.38 1.82
N LEU A 392 6.54 -18.82 0.67
CA LEU A 392 6.98 -20.05 0.02
C LEU A 392 8.42 -19.94 -0.49
N ASP A 393 8.79 -18.79 -1.10
CA ASP A 393 10.17 -18.55 -1.57
C ASP A 393 11.19 -18.55 -0.41
N ALA A 394 10.75 -18.31 0.82
CA ALA A 394 11.60 -18.36 2.01
C ALA A 394 11.75 -19.77 2.60
N LEU A 395 10.96 -20.75 2.11
CA LEU A 395 11.04 -22.14 2.53
C LEU A 395 11.92 -22.97 1.58
N PRO A 396 12.68 -23.96 2.06
CA PRO A 396 13.40 -24.89 1.18
C PRO A 396 12.46 -25.69 0.28
N ASP A 397 12.87 -25.89 -0.96
CA ASP A 397 12.10 -26.66 -1.96
C ASP A 397 11.74 -28.07 -1.48
N GLU A 398 12.62 -28.72 -0.71
CA GLU A 398 12.39 -30.06 -0.16
C GLU A 398 11.23 -30.09 0.83
N VAL A 399 11.07 -29.02 1.62
CA VAL A 399 9.98 -28.89 2.61
C VAL A 399 8.65 -28.66 1.91
N ILE A 400 8.62 -27.78 0.92
CA ILE A 400 7.42 -27.55 0.09
C ILE A 400 7.04 -28.84 -0.61
N ALA A 401 8.03 -29.52 -1.22
CA ALA A 401 7.83 -30.74 -1.98
C ALA A 401 7.37 -31.94 -1.13
N ALA A 402 7.58 -31.93 0.17
CA ALA A 402 7.12 -32.97 1.09
C ALA A 402 5.70 -32.71 1.63
N ARG A 403 5.13 -31.54 1.39
CA ARG A 403 3.86 -31.10 1.98
C ARG A 403 2.85 -30.78 0.89
N PRO A 404 1.79 -31.59 0.73
CA PRO A 404 0.83 -31.41 -0.37
C PRO A 404 0.08 -30.08 -0.29
N VAL A 405 -0.19 -29.56 0.92
CA VAL A 405 -0.83 -28.26 1.11
C VAL A 405 0.03 -27.14 0.53
N LEU A 406 1.31 -27.06 0.92
CA LEU A 406 2.23 -26.02 0.40
C LEU A 406 2.44 -26.16 -1.11
N THR A 407 2.54 -27.39 -1.63
CA THR A 407 2.68 -27.65 -3.07
C THR A 407 1.48 -27.08 -3.84
N VAL A 408 0.25 -27.28 -3.37
CA VAL A 408 -0.96 -26.76 -4.03
C VAL A 408 -1.03 -25.23 -3.95
N TYR A 409 -0.62 -24.59 -2.84
CA TYR A 409 -0.54 -23.13 -2.78
C TYR A 409 0.58 -22.55 -3.64
N LEU A 410 1.69 -23.28 -3.83
CA LEU A 410 2.73 -22.89 -4.79
C LEU A 410 2.16 -22.93 -6.23
N VAL A 411 1.37 -23.95 -6.57
CA VAL A 411 0.66 -24.04 -7.86
C VAL A 411 -0.26 -22.83 -8.03
N ALA A 412 -1.10 -22.53 -7.03
CA ALA A 412 -1.99 -21.37 -7.06
C ALA A 412 -1.23 -20.07 -7.34
N ALA A 413 -0.15 -19.86 -6.60
CA ALA A 413 0.69 -18.67 -6.72
C ALA A 413 1.34 -18.55 -8.12
N ARG A 414 1.86 -19.64 -8.66
CA ARG A 414 2.46 -19.69 -10.01
C ARG A 414 1.42 -19.39 -11.09
N MET A 415 0.25 -20.01 -11.01
CA MET A 415 -0.82 -19.81 -12.00
C MET A 415 -1.32 -18.36 -12.02
N VAL A 416 -1.47 -17.71 -10.87
CA VAL A 416 -1.87 -16.28 -10.80
C VAL A 416 -0.84 -15.38 -11.49
N HIS A 417 0.46 -15.75 -11.47
CA HIS A 417 1.53 -15.02 -12.16
C HIS A 417 1.78 -15.50 -13.60
N GLY A 418 0.94 -16.37 -14.13
CA GLY A 418 1.08 -16.91 -15.51
C GLY A 418 2.25 -17.88 -15.70
N GLN A 419 2.83 -18.39 -14.61
CA GLN A 419 3.95 -19.33 -14.61
C GLN A 419 3.41 -20.78 -14.63
N THR A 420 3.19 -21.34 -15.80
CA THR A 420 2.60 -22.69 -15.94
C THR A 420 3.62 -23.81 -16.08
N GLU A 421 4.90 -23.48 -16.30
CA GLU A 421 5.96 -24.48 -16.47
C GLU A 421 6.16 -25.31 -15.19
N GLY A 422 6.10 -26.62 -15.31
CA GLY A 422 6.31 -27.57 -14.22
C GLY A 422 5.14 -27.70 -13.23
N VAL A 423 4.03 -26.99 -13.45
CA VAL A 423 2.85 -27.05 -12.55
C VAL A 423 2.21 -28.43 -12.55
N ASP A 424 2.11 -29.10 -13.71
CA ASP A 424 1.58 -30.48 -13.78
C ASP A 424 2.36 -31.44 -12.87
N ALA A 425 3.70 -31.37 -12.89
CA ALA A 425 4.54 -32.19 -12.04
C ALA A 425 4.33 -31.94 -10.54
N LEU A 426 4.04 -30.69 -10.17
CA LEU A 426 3.69 -30.33 -8.77
C LEU A 426 2.33 -30.90 -8.38
N LEU A 427 1.33 -30.85 -9.26
CA LEU A 427 0.01 -31.43 -9.01
C LEU A 427 0.08 -32.97 -8.90
N ASP A 428 0.83 -33.66 -9.81
CA ASP A 428 1.05 -35.11 -9.74
C ASP A 428 1.72 -35.52 -8.42
N ARG A 429 2.67 -34.71 -7.96
CA ARG A 429 3.34 -34.92 -6.69
C ARG A 429 2.39 -34.76 -5.51
N ALA A 430 1.56 -33.71 -5.50
CA ALA A 430 0.58 -33.51 -4.45
C ALA A 430 -0.42 -34.66 -4.38
N GLU A 431 -0.91 -35.16 -5.52
CA GLU A 431 -1.79 -36.33 -5.57
C GLU A 431 -1.09 -37.61 -5.06
N THR A 432 0.19 -37.81 -5.43
CA THR A 432 0.96 -38.94 -4.94
C THR A 432 1.09 -38.93 -3.42
N LEU A 433 1.41 -37.75 -2.84
CA LEU A 433 1.51 -37.58 -1.39
C LEU A 433 0.19 -37.85 -0.69
N LEU A 434 -0.95 -37.40 -1.27
CA LEU A 434 -2.27 -37.66 -0.73
C LEU A 434 -2.66 -39.15 -0.78
N SER A 435 -2.25 -39.85 -1.82
CA SER A 435 -2.55 -41.29 -1.99
C SER A 435 -1.69 -42.22 -1.13
N THR A 436 -0.49 -41.79 -0.74
CA THR A 436 0.44 -42.56 0.08
C THR A 436 0.27 -42.38 1.59
N ASP A 437 -0.38 -41.30 2.00
CA ASP A 437 -0.72 -41.06 3.40
C ASP A 437 -1.99 -41.86 3.75
N GLU A 438 -1.84 -43.08 4.30
CA GLU A 438 -2.95 -43.84 4.86
C GLU A 438 -3.64 -43.07 6.01
N PRO A 439 -5.00 -43.19 6.18
CA PRO A 439 -5.74 -42.42 7.17
C PRO A 439 -5.45 -42.78 8.64
N ASP A 440 -4.64 -43.83 8.90
CA ASP A 440 -4.30 -44.27 10.26
C ASP A 440 -2.78 -44.46 10.48
N GLY A 441 -2.16 -43.44 11.09
CA GLY A 441 -1.15 -43.59 12.14
C GLY A 441 0.17 -44.25 11.81
N ALA A 442 0.99 -43.70 10.94
CA ALA A 442 2.44 -43.81 11.09
C ALA A 442 3.15 -42.60 10.46
N SER A 443 3.22 -41.53 11.20
CA SER A 443 4.13 -40.45 10.94
C SER A 443 5.58 -40.96 11.09
N THR A 444 6.38 -40.85 10.05
CA THR A 444 7.85 -41.03 10.10
C THR A 444 8.55 -39.77 10.70
N GLY A 445 7.79 -38.85 11.28
CA GLY A 445 8.26 -37.66 12.01
C GLY A 445 8.24 -37.92 13.52
N ASP A 446 8.97 -37.13 14.27
CA ASP A 446 9.11 -37.16 15.73
C ASP A 446 7.75 -37.42 16.45
N PRO A 447 7.63 -38.53 17.22
CA PRO A 447 6.36 -38.91 17.89
C PRO A 447 5.84 -37.91 18.93
N GLY A 448 6.50 -36.79 19.13
CA GLY A 448 6.11 -35.71 20.06
C GLY A 448 5.35 -34.55 19.44
N ARG A 449 5.22 -34.46 18.12
CA ARG A 449 4.59 -33.30 17.45
C ARG A 449 3.18 -33.66 16.98
N ALA A 450 2.17 -33.19 17.71
CA ALA A 450 0.77 -33.31 17.27
C ALA A 450 0.57 -32.51 15.96
N ARG A 451 -0.11 -33.10 14.97
CA ARG A 451 -0.51 -32.41 13.74
C ARG A 451 -1.37 -31.18 14.10
N PRO A 452 -1.19 -30.02 13.42
CA PRO A 452 -1.97 -28.83 13.70
C PRO A 452 -3.46 -29.08 13.56
N ALA A 453 -4.27 -28.46 14.43
CA ALA A 453 -5.72 -28.53 14.33
C ALA A 453 -6.18 -28.03 12.93
N GLY A 454 -7.09 -28.78 12.27
CA GLY A 454 -7.60 -28.44 10.94
C GLY A 454 -6.77 -28.99 9.75
N ASP A 455 -5.67 -29.70 9.98
CA ASP A 455 -4.88 -30.29 8.88
C ASP A 455 -5.65 -31.32 8.06
N ALA A 456 -6.41 -32.18 8.73
CA ALA A 456 -7.27 -33.17 8.07
C ALA A 456 -8.31 -32.52 7.13
N GLU A 457 -8.91 -31.42 7.56
CA GLU A 457 -9.89 -30.66 6.75
C GLU A 457 -9.22 -29.98 5.55
N ARG A 458 -8.06 -29.35 5.73
CA ARG A 458 -7.29 -28.77 4.61
C ARG A 458 -6.92 -29.81 3.57
N ARG A 459 -6.42 -30.98 4.01
CA ARG A 459 -6.06 -32.11 3.11
C ARG A 459 -7.26 -32.67 2.38
N ARG A 460 -8.43 -32.74 3.01
CA ARG A 460 -9.67 -33.21 2.39
C ARG A 460 -10.07 -32.33 1.19
N ARG A 461 -9.77 -31.05 1.22
CA ARG A 461 -10.09 -30.10 0.13
C ARG A 461 -9.08 -30.07 -1.01
N LEU A 462 -7.89 -30.64 -0.82
CA LEU A 462 -6.84 -30.59 -1.87
C LEU A 462 -7.24 -31.28 -3.18
N PRO A 463 -7.91 -32.46 -3.20
CA PRO A 463 -8.32 -33.08 -4.47
C PRO A 463 -9.21 -32.18 -5.31
N VAL A 464 -10.09 -31.41 -4.68
CA VAL A 464 -10.93 -30.39 -5.34
C VAL A 464 -10.06 -29.31 -5.98
N GLN A 465 -9.15 -28.71 -5.20
CA GLN A 465 -8.26 -27.67 -5.68
C GLN A 465 -7.36 -28.15 -6.82
N ILE A 466 -6.79 -29.34 -6.70
CA ILE A 466 -5.99 -29.97 -7.76
C ILE A 466 -6.80 -30.10 -9.06
N ALA A 467 -8.03 -30.59 -8.98
CA ALA A 467 -8.90 -30.72 -10.15
C ALA A 467 -9.23 -29.36 -10.80
N VAL A 468 -9.47 -28.32 -9.98
CA VAL A 468 -9.70 -26.94 -10.48
C VAL A 468 -8.44 -26.41 -11.20
N TYR A 469 -7.24 -26.60 -10.62
CA TYR A 469 -5.99 -26.13 -11.26
C TYR A 469 -5.67 -26.91 -12.54
N ARG A 470 -5.94 -28.22 -12.59
CA ARG A 470 -5.84 -29.02 -13.83
C ARG A 470 -6.80 -28.50 -14.91
N ALA A 471 -8.03 -28.15 -14.53
CA ALA A 471 -8.98 -27.54 -15.46
C ALA A 471 -8.45 -26.20 -16.00
N GLY A 472 -7.86 -25.37 -15.14
CA GLY A 472 -7.23 -24.11 -15.57
C GLY A 472 -6.05 -24.31 -16.53
N LEU A 473 -5.18 -25.29 -16.24
CA LEU A 473 -4.05 -25.64 -17.12
C LEU A 473 -4.52 -26.17 -18.47
N ALA A 474 -5.51 -27.05 -18.48
CA ALA A 474 -6.10 -27.57 -19.72
C ALA A 474 -6.70 -26.46 -20.57
N HIS A 475 -7.35 -25.46 -19.94
CA HIS A 475 -7.83 -24.27 -20.63
C HIS A 475 -6.69 -23.47 -21.27
N LEU A 476 -5.64 -23.18 -20.54
CA LEU A 476 -4.46 -22.46 -21.03
C LEU A 476 -3.75 -23.23 -22.17
N ALA A 477 -3.80 -24.56 -22.14
CA ALA A 477 -3.31 -25.42 -23.21
C ALA A 477 -4.24 -25.48 -24.44
N GLY A 478 -5.41 -24.82 -24.39
CA GLY A 478 -6.40 -24.82 -25.48
C GLY A 478 -7.14 -26.16 -25.63
N ASP A 479 -7.29 -26.93 -24.55
CA ASP A 479 -8.06 -28.19 -24.53
C ASP A 479 -9.38 -28.02 -23.76
N PRO A 480 -10.47 -27.63 -24.42
CA PRO A 480 -11.76 -27.46 -23.76
C PRO A 480 -12.35 -28.77 -23.24
N GLY A 481 -12.02 -29.91 -23.87
CA GLY A 481 -12.49 -31.22 -23.43
C GLY A 481 -11.93 -31.63 -22.08
N ALA A 482 -10.59 -31.52 -21.92
CA ALA A 482 -9.92 -31.76 -20.65
C ALA A 482 -10.34 -30.72 -19.59
N THR A 483 -10.51 -29.45 -19.96
CA THR A 483 -11.01 -28.40 -19.05
C THR A 483 -12.35 -28.79 -18.42
N ILE A 484 -13.32 -29.18 -19.25
CA ILE A 484 -14.66 -29.61 -18.79
C ILE A 484 -14.55 -30.84 -17.90
N ALA A 485 -13.76 -31.86 -18.33
CA ALA A 485 -13.62 -33.10 -17.58
C ALA A 485 -13.06 -32.88 -16.16
N HIS A 486 -11.99 -32.08 -16.03
CA HIS A 486 -11.40 -31.78 -14.74
C HIS A 486 -12.28 -30.88 -13.86
N ALA A 487 -12.94 -29.88 -14.45
CA ALA A 487 -13.85 -29.02 -13.70
C ALA A 487 -15.10 -29.77 -13.22
N GLU A 488 -15.68 -30.66 -14.03
CA GLU A 488 -16.78 -31.54 -13.61
C GLU A 488 -16.35 -32.55 -12.53
N GLN A 489 -15.12 -33.06 -12.61
CA GLN A 489 -14.52 -33.87 -11.55
C GLN A 489 -14.43 -33.07 -10.24
N ALA A 490 -13.99 -31.82 -10.29
CA ALA A 490 -13.95 -30.94 -9.13
C ALA A 490 -15.35 -30.76 -8.53
N LEU A 491 -16.35 -30.42 -9.36
CA LEU A 491 -17.75 -30.25 -8.92
C LEU A 491 -18.33 -31.51 -8.26
N ALA A 492 -17.94 -32.70 -8.74
CA ALA A 492 -18.40 -33.98 -8.17
C ALA A 492 -17.76 -34.31 -6.81
N LEU A 493 -16.61 -33.72 -6.48
CA LEU A 493 -15.90 -33.89 -5.22
C LEU A 493 -16.26 -32.86 -4.14
N MET A 494 -16.94 -31.78 -4.52
CA MET A 494 -17.26 -30.65 -3.63
C MET A 494 -18.52 -30.92 -2.81
N ASP A 495 -18.51 -30.44 -1.57
CA ASP A 495 -19.72 -30.34 -0.74
C ASP A 495 -20.56 -29.11 -1.17
N ASP A 496 -21.85 -29.08 -0.79
CA ASP A 496 -22.77 -28.02 -1.23
C ASP A 496 -22.44 -26.64 -0.65
N ASP A 497 -21.65 -26.56 0.41
CA ASP A 497 -21.21 -25.33 1.08
C ASP A 497 -19.85 -24.77 0.56
N GLU A 498 -19.23 -25.45 -0.41
CA GLU A 498 -17.95 -25.02 -1.01
C GLU A 498 -18.15 -24.01 -2.14
N HIS A 499 -18.91 -22.94 -1.87
CA HIS A 499 -19.35 -21.95 -2.86
C HIS A 499 -18.22 -21.37 -3.73
N LEU A 500 -17.06 -21.00 -3.13
CA LEU A 500 -15.95 -20.44 -3.90
C LEU A 500 -15.40 -21.40 -4.95
N SER A 501 -15.13 -22.62 -4.55
CA SER A 501 -14.59 -23.66 -5.44
C SER A 501 -15.61 -24.07 -6.50
N ARG A 502 -16.88 -24.16 -6.15
CA ARG A 502 -18.01 -24.45 -7.07
C ARG A 502 -18.14 -23.35 -8.11
N GLY A 503 -18.11 -22.08 -7.70
CA GLY A 503 -18.15 -20.93 -8.60
C GLY A 503 -16.98 -20.92 -9.58
N SER A 504 -15.76 -21.18 -9.09
CA SER A 504 -14.56 -21.27 -9.93
C SER A 504 -14.63 -22.39 -10.95
N ALA A 505 -15.04 -23.60 -10.55
CA ALA A 505 -15.18 -24.75 -11.45
C ALA A 505 -16.30 -24.52 -12.49
N ALA A 506 -17.45 -23.97 -12.08
CA ALA A 506 -18.54 -23.64 -13.00
C ALA A 506 -18.11 -22.59 -14.04
N ALA A 507 -17.32 -21.58 -13.62
CA ALA A 507 -16.75 -20.58 -14.54
C ALA A 507 -15.82 -21.22 -15.58
N LEU A 508 -14.95 -22.16 -15.17
CA LEU A 508 -14.03 -22.88 -16.08
C LEU A 508 -14.80 -23.74 -17.10
N VAL A 509 -15.85 -24.46 -16.66
CA VAL A 509 -16.75 -25.16 -17.61
C VAL A 509 -17.39 -24.17 -18.57
N GLY A 510 -17.91 -23.06 -18.05
CA GLY A 510 -18.50 -22.00 -18.87
C GLY A 510 -17.53 -21.42 -19.89
N LEU A 511 -16.30 -21.20 -19.49
CA LEU A 511 -15.22 -20.66 -20.35
C LEU A 511 -14.86 -21.63 -21.49
N ALA A 512 -14.72 -22.91 -21.18
CA ALA A 512 -14.46 -23.94 -22.18
C ALA A 512 -15.63 -24.10 -23.18
N LEU A 513 -16.87 -24.04 -22.69
CA LEU A 513 -18.06 -24.04 -23.56
C LEU A 513 -18.15 -22.76 -24.41
N TRP A 514 -17.74 -21.62 -23.86
CA TRP A 514 -17.69 -20.35 -24.61
C TRP A 514 -16.70 -20.40 -25.78
N SER A 515 -15.49 -20.91 -25.52
CA SER A 515 -14.47 -21.06 -26.58
C SER A 515 -14.88 -22.02 -27.71
N THR A 516 -15.79 -22.98 -27.43
CA THR A 516 -16.34 -23.88 -28.48
C THR A 516 -17.61 -23.35 -29.14
N GLY A 517 -18.15 -22.20 -28.67
CA GLY A 517 -19.35 -21.58 -29.22
C GLY A 517 -20.68 -22.11 -28.68
N ASP A 518 -20.69 -23.00 -27.68
CA ASP A 518 -21.93 -23.44 -27.00
C ASP A 518 -22.37 -22.39 -25.98
N LEU A 519 -22.80 -21.24 -26.47
CA LEU A 519 -23.11 -20.06 -25.66
C LEU A 519 -24.28 -20.28 -24.70
N ARG A 520 -25.18 -21.21 -25.01
CA ARG A 520 -26.32 -21.48 -24.13
C ARG A 520 -25.84 -22.14 -22.84
N ARG A 521 -25.13 -23.26 -22.98
CA ARG A 521 -24.59 -23.96 -21.79
C ARG A 521 -23.52 -23.12 -21.08
N ALA A 522 -22.69 -22.38 -21.81
CA ALA A 522 -21.73 -21.44 -21.25
C ALA A 522 -22.41 -20.39 -20.35
N ALA A 523 -23.47 -19.74 -20.85
CA ALA A 523 -24.20 -18.74 -20.07
C ALA A 523 -24.91 -19.33 -18.85
N ASP A 524 -25.42 -20.57 -18.92
CA ASP A 524 -26.02 -21.24 -17.76
C ASP A 524 -24.95 -21.54 -16.68
N ARG A 525 -23.75 -21.97 -17.08
CA ARG A 525 -22.62 -22.18 -16.16
C ARG A 525 -22.08 -20.89 -15.54
N TYR A 526 -22.00 -19.80 -16.31
CA TYR A 526 -21.59 -18.48 -15.77
C TYR A 526 -22.65 -17.89 -14.83
N ALA A 527 -23.92 -18.17 -15.05
CA ALA A 527 -24.98 -17.78 -14.12
C ALA A 527 -24.84 -18.53 -12.78
N GLU A 528 -24.57 -19.85 -12.82
CA GLU A 528 -24.27 -20.65 -11.65
C GLU A 528 -23.01 -20.13 -10.93
N ALA A 529 -21.93 -19.83 -11.67
CA ALA A 529 -20.70 -19.27 -11.12
C ALA A 529 -20.93 -17.92 -10.41
N LEU A 530 -21.74 -17.04 -11.00
CA LEU A 530 -22.10 -15.76 -10.39
C LEU A 530 -22.83 -15.95 -9.05
N ASP A 531 -23.83 -16.84 -9.00
CA ASP A 531 -24.60 -17.13 -7.79
C ASP A 531 -23.71 -17.72 -6.68
N GLU A 532 -22.83 -18.65 -7.01
CA GLU A 532 -21.92 -19.31 -6.07
C GLU A 532 -20.85 -18.34 -5.54
N LEU A 533 -20.26 -17.48 -6.40
CA LEU A 533 -19.27 -16.49 -5.99
C LEU A 533 -19.88 -15.38 -5.13
N GLU A 534 -21.13 -14.99 -5.41
CA GLU A 534 -21.90 -14.09 -4.54
C GLU A 534 -22.12 -14.71 -3.15
N ALA A 535 -22.55 -15.98 -3.10
CA ALA A 535 -22.74 -16.71 -1.85
C ALA A 535 -21.42 -16.86 -1.04
N ALA A 536 -20.28 -16.99 -1.73
CA ALA A 536 -18.96 -17.02 -1.14
C ALA A 536 -18.45 -15.64 -0.67
N GLY A 537 -19.13 -14.55 -1.03
CA GLY A 537 -18.67 -13.18 -0.75
C GLY A 537 -17.52 -12.69 -1.66
N HIS A 538 -17.19 -13.44 -2.73
CA HIS A 538 -16.15 -13.09 -3.71
C HIS A 538 -16.70 -12.16 -4.81
N LEU A 539 -17.12 -10.97 -4.39
CA LEU A 539 -17.89 -10.04 -5.24
C LEU A 539 -17.13 -9.50 -6.44
N ALA A 540 -15.82 -9.34 -6.35
CA ALA A 540 -15.00 -8.93 -7.50
C ALA A 540 -14.94 -10.02 -8.60
N ASP A 541 -14.87 -11.29 -8.21
CA ASP A 541 -14.91 -12.42 -9.15
C ASP A 541 -16.30 -12.62 -9.74
N ALA A 542 -17.34 -12.42 -8.92
CA ALA A 542 -18.72 -12.37 -9.37
C ALA A 542 -18.92 -11.28 -10.43
N ALA A 543 -18.35 -10.09 -10.26
CA ALA A 543 -18.36 -9.02 -11.26
C ALA A 543 -17.64 -9.43 -12.56
N GLY A 544 -16.52 -10.16 -12.46
CA GLY A 544 -15.83 -10.74 -13.63
C GLY A 544 -16.72 -11.72 -14.39
N CYS A 545 -17.40 -12.62 -13.69
CA CYS A 545 -18.35 -13.56 -14.30
C CYS A 545 -19.57 -12.84 -14.93
N ALA A 546 -20.03 -11.75 -14.32
CA ALA A 546 -21.12 -10.93 -14.87
C ALA A 546 -20.77 -10.33 -16.22
N ILE A 547 -19.50 -9.87 -16.45
CA ILE A 547 -19.06 -9.37 -17.75
C ILE A 547 -19.20 -10.44 -18.83
N ALA A 548 -18.68 -11.65 -18.56
CA ALA A 548 -18.73 -12.76 -19.50
C ALA A 548 -20.19 -13.19 -19.79
N LEU A 549 -21.00 -13.34 -18.75
CA LEU A 549 -22.41 -13.69 -18.87
C LEU A 549 -23.18 -12.64 -19.69
N ALA A 550 -22.97 -11.35 -19.42
CA ALA A 550 -23.63 -10.27 -20.15
C ALA A 550 -23.20 -10.24 -21.63
N ASP A 551 -21.92 -10.48 -21.95
CA ASP A 551 -21.46 -10.56 -23.36
C ASP A 551 -22.10 -11.73 -24.10
N MET A 552 -22.22 -12.90 -23.45
CA MET A 552 -22.97 -14.04 -24.02
C MET A 552 -24.44 -13.73 -24.23
N ARG A 553 -25.11 -13.04 -23.27
CA ARG A 553 -26.51 -12.61 -23.43
C ARG A 553 -26.68 -11.62 -24.59
N LEU A 554 -25.73 -10.70 -24.79
CA LEU A 554 -25.69 -9.80 -25.93
C LEU A 554 -25.54 -10.56 -27.24
N THR A 555 -24.64 -11.52 -27.33
CA THR A 555 -24.45 -12.37 -28.51
C THR A 555 -25.72 -13.19 -28.85
N GLN A 556 -26.44 -13.63 -27.79
CA GLN A 556 -27.76 -14.27 -27.92
C GLN A 556 -28.89 -13.30 -28.29
N GLY A 557 -28.61 -11.99 -28.41
CA GLY A 557 -29.64 -10.99 -28.68
C GLY A 557 -30.53 -10.63 -27.51
N ARG A 558 -30.14 -10.97 -26.29
CA ARG A 558 -30.89 -10.79 -25.04
C ARG A 558 -30.34 -9.58 -24.26
N ARG A 559 -30.47 -8.40 -24.85
CA ARG A 559 -29.89 -7.15 -24.30
C ARG A 559 -30.46 -6.79 -22.92
N ARG A 560 -31.77 -7.04 -22.69
CA ARG A 560 -32.42 -6.75 -21.41
C ARG A 560 -31.85 -7.63 -20.28
N ASP A 561 -31.61 -8.89 -20.59
CA ASP A 561 -30.99 -9.80 -19.61
C ASP A 561 -29.56 -9.41 -19.31
N ALA A 562 -28.79 -8.97 -20.33
CA ALA A 562 -27.45 -8.42 -20.11
C ALA A 562 -27.47 -7.18 -19.21
N ALA A 563 -28.45 -6.30 -19.37
CA ALA A 563 -28.63 -5.13 -18.48
C ALA A 563 -28.91 -5.57 -17.04
N ALA A 564 -29.83 -6.52 -16.84
CA ALA A 564 -30.14 -7.03 -15.51
C ALA A 564 -28.92 -7.69 -14.83
N VAL A 565 -28.05 -8.38 -15.58
CA VAL A 565 -26.81 -8.95 -15.06
C VAL A 565 -25.86 -7.84 -14.57
N PHE A 566 -25.61 -6.79 -15.39
CA PHE A 566 -24.75 -5.68 -14.99
C PHE A 566 -25.34 -4.88 -13.81
N GLU A 567 -26.65 -4.62 -13.79
CA GLU A 567 -27.32 -3.90 -12.71
C GLU A 567 -27.24 -4.68 -11.38
N ARG A 568 -27.46 -6.01 -11.43
CA ARG A 568 -27.30 -6.90 -10.27
C ARG A 568 -25.86 -6.84 -9.75
N ALA A 569 -24.87 -7.04 -10.62
CA ALA A 569 -23.47 -7.04 -10.25
C ALA A 569 -23.01 -5.67 -9.72
N LEU A 570 -23.49 -4.56 -10.32
CA LEU A 570 -23.22 -3.22 -9.82
C LEU A 570 -23.72 -3.02 -8.39
N ALA A 571 -24.95 -3.48 -8.10
CA ALA A 571 -25.51 -3.39 -6.75
C ALA A 571 -24.70 -4.17 -5.70
N LEU A 572 -23.97 -5.22 -6.11
CA LEU A 572 -23.07 -5.99 -5.24
C LEU A 572 -21.76 -5.27 -4.96
N VAL A 573 -21.16 -4.66 -6.00
CA VAL A 573 -19.82 -4.05 -5.90
C VAL A 573 -19.84 -2.55 -5.60
N GLU A 574 -20.98 -1.87 -5.78
CA GLU A 574 -21.23 -0.48 -5.41
C GLU A 574 -22.52 -0.38 -4.56
N PRO A 575 -22.50 -0.92 -3.32
CA PRO A 575 -23.68 -0.86 -2.45
C PRO A 575 -23.97 0.57 -2.02
N PRO A 576 -25.25 0.93 -1.75
CA PRO A 576 -25.63 2.28 -1.30
C PRO A 576 -24.95 2.74 -0.01
N THR A 577 -24.52 1.79 0.80
CA THR A 577 -23.78 2.00 2.07
C THR A 577 -22.65 1.01 2.13
N GLY A 578 -21.42 1.50 2.20
CA GLY A 578 -20.22 0.67 2.25
C GLY A 578 -19.15 1.11 1.24
N PRO A 579 -18.00 0.46 1.25
CA PRO A 579 -16.94 0.76 0.28
C PRO A 579 -17.31 0.25 -1.12
N VAL A 580 -16.89 0.98 -2.15
CA VAL A 580 -16.94 0.51 -3.52
C VAL A 580 -15.88 -0.56 -3.72
N LEU A 581 -16.27 -1.69 -4.32
CA LEU A 581 -15.39 -2.83 -4.55
C LEU A 581 -14.88 -2.86 -6.00
N ARG A 582 -13.82 -3.65 -6.22
CA ARG A 582 -13.28 -3.89 -7.57
C ARG A 582 -14.34 -4.51 -8.48
N GLY A 583 -14.42 -4.02 -9.70
CA GLY A 583 -15.41 -4.43 -10.70
C GLY A 583 -16.51 -3.40 -10.93
N ALA A 584 -16.73 -2.44 -10.00
CA ALA A 584 -17.76 -1.42 -10.17
C ALA A 584 -17.54 -0.58 -11.45
N ALA A 585 -16.29 -0.19 -11.73
CA ALA A 585 -15.95 0.54 -12.95
C ALA A 585 -16.28 -0.27 -14.23
N ASP A 586 -16.07 -1.59 -14.20
CA ASP A 586 -16.40 -2.47 -15.32
C ASP A 586 -17.90 -2.63 -15.54
N MET A 587 -18.68 -2.67 -14.44
CA MET A 587 -20.15 -2.69 -14.54
C MET A 587 -20.68 -1.40 -15.20
N HIS A 588 -20.11 -0.25 -14.83
CA HIS A 588 -20.44 1.01 -15.49
C HIS A 588 -20.05 1.01 -16.98
N VAL A 589 -18.90 0.46 -17.35
CA VAL A 589 -18.49 0.33 -18.77
C VAL A 589 -19.48 -0.55 -19.53
N GLY A 590 -19.92 -1.68 -18.96
CA GLY A 590 -20.93 -2.56 -19.53
C GLY A 590 -22.28 -1.86 -19.76
N LEU A 591 -22.77 -1.13 -18.74
CA LEU A 591 -24.01 -0.34 -18.82
C LEU A 591 -23.88 0.79 -19.85
N ALA A 592 -22.71 1.43 -19.99
CA ALA A 592 -22.45 2.42 -21.04
C ALA A 592 -22.55 1.82 -22.44
N ALA A 593 -21.96 0.64 -22.67
CA ALA A 593 -22.06 -0.07 -23.95
C ALA A 593 -23.50 -0.42 -24.31
N LEU A 594 -24.29 -0.86 -23.33
CA LEU A 594 -25.73 -1.10 -23.49
C LEU A 594 -26.51 0.18 -23.80
N ALA A 595 -26.25 1.26 -23.10
CA ALA A 595 -26.88 2.55 -23.36
C ALA A 595 -26.61 3.01 -24.81
N LEU A 596 -25.38 2.82 -25.31
CA LEU A 596 -25.02 3.12 -26.72
C LEU A 596 -25.81 2.28 -27.69
N SER A 597 -26.05 0.99 -27.45
CA SER A 597 -26.86 0.14 -28.34
C SER A 597 -28.30 0.67 -28.50
N GLY A 598 -28.84 1.30 -27.45
CA GLY A 598 -30.14 1.97 -27.47
C GLY A 598 -30.13 3.44 -27.93
N ASP A 599 -28.99 3.99 -28.35
CA ASP A 599 -28.73 5.40 -28.69
C ASP A 599 -28.89 6.39 -27.50
N ASP A 600 -28.84 5.92 -26.27
CA ASP A 600 -28.85 6.79 -25.10
C ASP A 600 -27.39 7.26 -24.76
N ARG A 601 -26.95 8.30 -25.49
CA ARG A 601 -25.61 8.88 -25.35
C ARG A 601 -25.40 9.57 -24.01
N VAL A 602 -26.48 10.07 -23.39
CA VAL A 602 -26.41 10.76 -22.10
C VAL A 602 -26.12 9.76 -20.99
N ALA A 603 -26.86 8.65 -20.95
CA ALA A 603 -26.60 7.58 -20.01
C ALA A 603 -25.22 6.95 -20.23
N ALA A 604 -24.82 6.72 -21.49
CA ALA A 604 -23.51 6.18 -21.83
C ALA A 604 -22.36 7.04 -21.27
N ARG A 605 -22.42 8.36 -21.51
CA ARG A 605 -21.42 9.29 -21.00
C ARG A 605 -21.40 9.29 -19.47
N ARG A 606 -22.57 9.38 -18.82
CA ARG A 606 -22.67 9.33 -17.36
C ARG A 606 -22.02 8.06 -16.76
N HIS A 607 -22.24 6.91 -17.35
CA HIS A 607 -21.65 5.65 -16.89
C HIS A 607 -20.14 5.59 -17.15
N LEU A 608 -19.66 6.08 -18.31
CA LEU A 608 -18.21 6.16 -18.58
C LEU A 608 -17.49 7.10 -17.61
N ASP A 609 -18.10 8.26 -17.32
CA ASP A 609 -17.55 9.24 -16.37
C ASP A 609 -17.55 8.67 -14.93
N ALA A 610 -18.61 7.94 -14.54
CA ALA A 610 -18.67 7.26 -13.25
C ALA A 610 -17.59 6.17 -13.12
N GLY A 611 -17.41 5.34 -14.15
CA GLY A 611 -16.37 4.31 -14.13
C GLY A 611 -14.95 4.89 -14.09
N ASP A 612 -14.70 5.99 -14.80
CA ASP A 612 -13.41 6.69 -14.79
C ASP A 612 -13.11 7.31 -13.40
N ALA A 613 -14.12 7.90 -12.77
CA ALA A 613 -14.00 8.48 -11.44
C ALA A 613 -13.65 7.47 -10.33
N LEU A 614 -13.98 6.19 -10.50
CA LEU A 614 -13.63 5.12 -9.57
C LEU A 614 -12.15 4.71 -9.63
N GLY A 615 -11.46 5.02 -10.74
CA GLY A 615 -10.04 4.76 -10.92
C GLY A 615 -9.65 3.29 -10.80
N GLU A 616 -8.36 3.03 -10.57
CA GLU A 616 -7.81 1.66 -10.50
C GLU A 616 -8.37 0.81 -9.35
N GLN A 617 -8.83 1.43 -8.26
CA GLN A 617 -9.34 0.72 -7.08
C GLN A 617 -10.70 0.07 -7.35
N GLY A 618 -11.55 0.73 -8.13
CA GLY A 618 -12.86 0.20 -8.55
C GLY A 618 -12.81 -0.68 -9.79
N ALA A 619 -11.67 -0.85 -10.42
CA ALA A 619 -11.49 -1.48 -11.71
C ALA A 619 -10.92 -2.91 -11.64
N LEU A 620 -11.38 -3.80 -12.53
CA LEU A 620 -10.71 -5.05 -12.85
C LEU A 620 -9.49 -4.79 -13.77
N PRO A 621 -8.52 -5.72 -13.86
CA PRO A 621 -7.29 -5.48 -14.62
C PRO A 621 -7.49 -5.04 -16.09
N GLN A 622 -8.51 -5.59 -16.77
CA GLN A 622 -8.82 -5.25 -18.17
C GLN A 622 -9.75 -4.03 -18.33
N ASN A 623 -10.10 -3.33 -17.25
CA ASN A 623 -10.96 -2.14 -17.34
C ASN A 623 -10.38 -1.05 -18.25
N PRO A 624 -9.08 -0.71 -18.22
CA PRO A 624 -8.53 0.33 -19.08
C PRO A 624 -8.72 0.04 -20.58
N TYR A 625 -8.68 -1.23 -20.96
CA TYR A 625 -8.98 -1.69 -22.31
C TYR A 625 -10.48 -1.54 -22.63
N ARG A 626 -11.38 -2.11 -21.80
CA ARG A 626 -12.83 -2.09 -22.02
C ARG A 626 -13.40 -0.68 -22.05
N TRP A 627 -12.92 0.19 -21.16
CA TRP A 627 -13.32 1.60 -21.12
C TRP A 627 -12.97 2.32 -22.41
N ARG A 628 -11.74 2.15 -22.94
CA ARG A 628 -11.30 2.78 -24.18
C ARG A 628 -12.10 2.31 -25.38
N VAL A 629 -12.38 1.02 -25.48
CA VAL A 629 -13.21 0.46 -26.56
C VAL A 629 -14.64 1.06 -26.52
N THR A 630 -15.25 1.12 -25.34
CA THR A 630 -16.59 1.69 -25.17
C THR A 630 -16.59 3.21 -25.40
N ARG A 631 -15.57 3.92 -24.99
CA ARG A 631 -15.40 5.35 -25.26
C ARG A 631 -15.20 5.61 -26.75
N ALA A 632 -14.40 4.81 -27.45
CA ALA A 632 -14.24 4.88 -28.90
C ALA A 632 -15.60 4.69 -29.62
N ARG A 633 -16.44 3.77 -29.13
CA ARG A 633 -17.80 3.57 -29.65
C ARG A 633 -18.68 4.81 -29.44
N LEU A 634 -18.59 5.48 -28.29
CA LEU A 634 -19.30 6.75 -28.08
C LEU A 634 -18.82 7.83 -29.04
N CYS A 635 -17.50 7.99 -29.22
CA CYS A 635 -16.97 8.94 -30.23
C CYS A 635 -17.43 8.62 -31.66
N GLN A 636 -17.46 7.34 -32.03
CA GLN A 636 -18.05 6.92 -33.32
C GLN A 636 -19.51 7.39 -33.48
N VAL A 637 -20.33 7.17 -32.45
CA VAL A 637 -21.76 7.57 -32.45
C VAL A 637 -21.92 9.10 -32.53
N GLU A 638 -20.97 9.85 -31.98
CA GLU A 638 -20.91 11.32 -32.05
C GLU A 638 -20.30 11.86 -33.36
N GLY A 639 -19.73 10.98 -34.17
CA GLY A 639 -19.14 11.30 -35.47
C GLY A 639 -17.67 11.69 -35.44
N ASP A 640 -17.04 11.61 -34.26
CA ASP A 640 -15.61 11.86 -34.07
C ASP A 640 -14.79 10.56 -34.27
N LEU A 641 -14.59 10.22 -35.54
CA LEU A 641 -13.90 8.99 -35.92
C LEU A 641 -12.39 9.06 -35.68
N ASP A 642 -11.77 10.25 -35.63
CA ASP A 642 -10.35 10.40 -35.38
C ASP A 642 -10.03 10.08 -33.93
N THR A 643 -10.79 10.64 -32.98
CA THR A 643 -10.65 10.29 -31.57
C THR A 643 -10.99 8.82 -31.31
N ALA A 644 -12.00 8.27 -31.99
CA ALA A 644 -12.34 6.85 -31.86
C ALA A 644 -11.19 5.93 -32.28
N LEU A 645 -10.52 6.21 -33.40
CA LEU A 645 -9.35 5.44 -33.86
C LEU A 645 -8.17 5.55 -32.90
N ALA A 646 -7.87 6.76 -32.41
CA ALA A 646 -6.81 6.98 -31.43
C ALA A 646 -7.05 6.18 -30.14
N LEU A 647 -8.30 6.16 -29.63
CA LEU A 647 -8.68 5.37 -28.46
C LEU A 647 -8.55 3.87 -28.68
N LEU A 648 -8.84 3.37 -29.90
CA LEU A 648 -8.64 1.96 -30.24
C LEU A 648 -7.16 1.59 -30.28
N ASP A 649 -6.28 2.48 -30.77
CA ASP A 649 -4.82 2.27 -30.72
C ASP A 649 -4.30 2.25 -29.27
N GLU A 650 -4.88 3.05 -28.37
CA GLU A 650 -4.60 2.98 -26.95
C GLU A 650 -5.15 1.71 -26.30
N ALA A 651 -6.34 1.27 -26.69
CA ALA A 651 -6.95 0.04 -26.19
C ALA A 651 -6.10 -1.18 -26.54
N GLU A 652 -5.61 -1.28 -27.76
CA GLU A 652 -4.75 -2.38 -28.20
C GLU A 652 -3.45 -2.45 -27.40
N ARG A 653 -2.85 -1.31 -27.07
CA ARG A 653 -1.66 -1.24 -26.20
C ARG A 653 -1.95 -1.58 -24.73
N ALA A 654 -3.17 -1.33 -24.26
CA ALA A 654 -3.60 -1.62 -22.91
C ALA A 654 -4.03 -3.08 -22.71
N TYR A 655 -4.27 -3.82 -23.79
CA TYR A 655 -4.66 -5.22 -23.74
C TYR A 655 -3.45 -6.11 -23.44
N PHE A 656 -3.54 -6.93 -22.41
CA PHE A 656 -2.46 -7.84 -22.00
C PHE A 656 -2.87 -9.31 -21.94
N GLY A 657 -3.95 -9.66 -22.60
CA GLY A 657 -4.52 -11.01 -22.61
C GLY A 657 -5.56 -11.20 -21.49
N ASP A 658 -6.50 -12.07 -21.73
CA ASP A 658 -7.55 -12.47 -20.78
C ASP A 658 -7.77 -13.99 -20.91
N TYR A 659 -8.32 -14.63 -19.91
CA TYR A 659 -8.78 -16.02 -20.02
C TYR A 659 -9.97 -16.14 -20.97
N SER A 660 -10.75 -15.07 -21.12
CA SER A 660 -11.91 -15.05 -22.02
C SER A 660 -11.48 -15.07 -23.49
N PRO A 661 -12.21 -15.78 -24.39
CA PRO A 661 -11.89 -15.77 -25.80
C PRO A 661 -12.07 -14.37 -26.40
N GLU A 662 -11.12 -13.94 -27.23
CA GLU A 662 -11.14 -12.64 -27.91
C GLU A 662 -12.07 -12.66 -29.12
N VAL A 663 -13.39 -12.67 -28.88
CA VAL A 663 -14.40 -12.76 -29.92
C VAL A 663 -14.61 -11.48 -30.71
N ARG A 664 -14.07 -10.34 -30.24
CA ARG A 664 -14.18 -9.01 -30.93
C ARG A 664 -12.84 -8.27 -30.89
N PRO A 665 -11.84 -8.73 -31.64
CA PRO A 665 -10.49 -8.15 -31.56
C PRO A 665 -10.48 -6.68 -32.03
N VAL A 666 -9.70 -5.83 -31.29
CA VAL A 666 -9.57 -4.39 -31.60
C VAL A 666 -9.20 -4.10 -33.05
N PRO A 667 -8.29 -4.85 -33.71
CA PRO A 667 -8.00 -4.63 -35.11
C PRO A 667 -9.22 -4.77 -36.02
N ALA A 668 -10.15 -5.69 -35.73
CA ALA A 668 -11.40 -5.83 -36.48
C ALA A 668 -12.36 -4.65 -36.21
N VAL A 669 -12.45 -4.18 -34.96
CA VAL A 669 -13.24 -2.97 -34.61
C VAL A 669 -12.68 -1.75 -35.36
N ARG A 670 -11.36 -1.59 -35.37
CA ARG A 670 -10.67 -0.51 -36.12
C ARG A 670 -10.92 -0.61 -37.62
N ALA A 671 -10.91 -1.81 -38.21
CA ALA A 671 -11.23 -2.03 -39.61
C ALA A 671 -12.66 -1.56 -39.94
N ARG A 672 -13.66 -1.80 -39.05
CA ARG A 672 -15.03 -1.28 -39.23
C ARG A 672 -15.08 0.25 -39.29
N LEU A 673 -14.33 0.94 -38.39
CA LEU A 673 -14.26 2.42 -38.44
C LEU A 673 -13.62 2.93 -39.75
N ARG A 674 -12.58 2.25 -40.22
CA ARG A 674 -11.92 2.59 -41.50
C ARG A 674 -12.86 2.40 -42.69
N ILE A 675 -13.65 1.33 -42.68
CA ILE A 675 -14.69 1.12 -43.69
C ILE A 675 -15.69 2.28 -43.68
N LEU A 676 -16.15 2.71 -42.50
CA LEU A 676 -17.05 3.86 -42.36
C LEU A 676 -16.45 5.18 -42.87
N ARG A 677 -15.13 5.36 -42.77
CA ARG A 677 -14.40 6.52 -43.31
C ARG A 677 -14.15 6.41 -44.82
N GLY A 678 -14.40 5.26 -45.43
CA GLY A 678 -14.08 4.99 -46.84
C GLY A 678 -12.61 4.63 -47.08
N GLU A 679 -11.85 4.34 -46.03
CA GLU A 679 -10.43 3.92 -46.07
C GLU A 679 -10.34 2.41 -46.39
N LEU A 680 -10.85 1.99 -47.53
CA LEU A 680 -11.02 0.58 -47.88
C LEU A 680 -9.70 -0.16 -48.09
N ASP A 681 -8.64 0.55 -48.52
CA ASP A 681 -7.30 -0.05 -48.69
C ASP A 681 -6.68 -0.45 -47.32
N GLU A 682 -6.91 0.36 -46.27
CA GLU A 682 -6.48 0.08 -44.93
C GLU A 682 -7.23 -1.14 -44.35
N ALA A 683 -8.55 -1.18 -44.52
CA ALA A 683 -9.38 -2.30 -44.14
C ALA A 683 -9.01 -3.59 -44.90
N ARG A 684 -8.62 -3.47 -46.18
CA ARG A 684 -8.14 -4.62 -46.97
C ARG A 684 -6.82 -5.15 -46.41
N ARG A 685 -5.86 -4.28 -46.11
CA ARG A 685 -4.59 -4.72 -45.47
C ARG A 685 -4.84 -5.50 -44.18
N TRP A 686 -5.75 -5.03 -43.32
CA TRP A 686 -6.13 -5.77 -42.11
C TRP A 686 -6.65 -7.18 -42.45
N ALA A 687 -7.54 -7.32 -43.45
CA ALA A 687 -8.07 -8.63 -43.81
C ALA A 687 -6.98 -9.55 -44.36
N ASP A 688 -6.04 -9.01 -45.18
CA ASP A 688 -4.92 -9.74 -45.74
C ASP A 688 -3.92 -10.18 -44.68
N GLU A 689 -3.61 -9.30 -43.68
CA GLU A 689 -2.74 -9.62 -42.51
C GLU A 689 -3.35 -10.72 -41.66
N ARG A 690 -4.67 -10.76 -41.50
CA ARG A 690 -5.41 -11.82 -40.80
C ARG A 690 -5.66 -13.06 -41.66
N ALA A 691 -5.23 -13.06 -42.94
CA ALA A 691 -5.45 -14.11 -43.93
C ALA A 691 -6.93 -14.51 -44.09
N LEU A 692 -7.87 -13.54 -43.97
CA LEU A 692 -9.30 -13.79 -44.06
C LEU A 692 -9.77 -13.95 -45.50
N SER A 693 -10.58 -14.99 -45.74
CA SER A 693 -11.16 -15.30 -47.05
C SER A 693 -12.67 -15.53 -46.94
N PRO A 694 -13.46 -15.12 -47.96
CA PRO A 694 -14.87 -15.48 -48.01
C PRO A 694 -15.15 -16.98 -48.06
N ALA A 695 -14.14 -17.80 -48.41
CA ALA A 695 -14.25 -19.25 -48.55
C ALA A 695 -13.87 -20.01 -47.25
N ASP A 696 -13.37 -19.34 -46.23
CA ASP A 696 -12.94 -19.96 -44.96
C ASP A 696 -14.04 -20.80 -44.33
N GLU A 697 -13.65 -21.81 -43.57
CA GLU A 697 -14.54 -22.49 -42.62
C GLU A 697 -14.92 -21.51 -41.52
N LEU A 698 -16.21 -21.37 -41.25
CA LEU A 698 -16.71 -20.41 -40.27
C LEU A 698 -16.75 -21.06 -38.87
N ASP A 699 -16.04 -20.47 -37.94
CA ASP A 699 -16.12 -20.79 -36.54
C ASP A 699 -16.58 -19.58 -35.71
N TYR A 700 -16.94 -19.82 -34.46
CA TYR A 700 -17.47 -18.78 -33.60
C TYR A 700 -16.43 -17.71 -33.23
N LEU A 701 -15.18 -18.12 -32.99
CA LEU A 701 -14.15 -17.19 -32.51
C LEU A 701 -13.77 -16.15 -33.54
N HIS A 702 -13.87 -16.48 -34.84
CA HIS A 702 -13.57 -15.57 -35.97
C HIS A 702 -14.82 -14.98 -36.62
N GLU A 703 -16.03 -15.26 -36.06
CA GLU A 703 -17.29 -14.79 -36.66
C GLU A 703 -17.34 -13.26 -36.82
N PHE A 704 -16.90 -12.48 -35.83
CA PHE A 704 -16.87 -11.02 -35.90
C PHE A 704 -15.92 -10.50 -36.99
N GLU A 705 -14.79 -11.16 -37.22
CA GLU A 705 -13.84 -10.82 -38.28
C GLU A 705 -14.43 -11.12 -39.64
N HIS A 706 -15.13 -12.26 -39.82
CA HIS A 706 -15.81 -12.58 -41.09
C HIS A 706 -17.01 -11.66 -41.38
N VAL A 707 -17.76 -11.22 -40.34
CA VAL A 707 -18.78 -10.18 -40.51
C VAL A 707 -18.16 -8.85 -40.92
N THR A 708 -16.97 -8.52 -40.39
CA THR A 708 -16.21 -7.32 -40.77
C THR A 708 -15.67 -7.44 -42.21
N LEU A 709 -15.22 -8.63 -42.63
CA LEU A 709 -14.85 -8.92 -44.03
C LEU A 709 -16.03 -8.76 -44.93
N ALA A 710 -17.23 -9.26 -44.58
CA ALA A 710 -18.43 -9.08 -45.38
C ALA A 710 -18.80 -7.59 -45.56
N ARG A 711 -18.66 -6.77 -44.52
CA ARG A 711 -18.80 -5.30 -44.59
C ARG A 711 -17.82 -4.67 -45.58
N LEU A 712 -16.55 -5.08 -45.55
CA LEU A 712 -15.52 -4.62 -46.49
C LEU A 712 -15.87 -4.98 -47.92
N LEU A 713 -16.23 -6.26 -48.17
CA LEU A 713 -16.62 -6.74 -49.51
C LEU A 713 -17.86 -6.01 -50.04
N LEU A 714 -18.83 -5.73 -49.17
CA LEU A 714 -20.02 -4.96 -49.51
C LEU A 714 -19.64 -3.52 -49.91
N ALA A 715 -18.78 -2.86 -49.13
CA ALA A 715 -18.31 -1.50 -49.42
C ALA A 715 -17.49 -1.42 -50.73
N GLN A 716 -16.82 -2.51 -51.12
CA GLN A 716 -16.08 -2.65 -52.36
C GLN A 716 -16.96 -3.04 -53.57
N GLY A 717 -18.25 -3.36 -53.36
CA GLY A 717 -19.13 -3.87 -54.38
C GLY A 717 -18.77 -5.27 -54.89
N SER A 718 -18.11 -6.10 -54.04
CA SER A 718 -17.71 -7.46 -54.40
C SER A 718 -18.92 -8.40 -54.45
N ALA A 719 -18.96 -9.27 -55.47
CA ALA A 719 -19.97 -10.32 -55.57
C ALA A 719 -19.88 -11.41 -54.52
N ASP A 720 -18.75 -11.49 -53.79
CA ASP A 720 -18.52 -12.47 -52.74
C ASP A 720 -19.21 -12.09 -51.40
N ALA A 721 -19.74 -10.86 -51.29
CA ALA A 721 -20.35 -10.36 -50.07
C ALA A 721 -21.63 -11.16 -49.70
N GLU A 722 -22.57 -11.33 -50.61
CA GLU A 722 -23.84 -12.03 -50.37
C GLU A 722 -23.64 -13.51 -50.01
N PRO A 723 -22.82 -14.31 -50.75
CA PRO A 723 -22.55 -15.70 -50.39
C PRO A 723 -21.93 -15.85 -48.99
N LEU A 724 -21.05 -14.94 -48.62
CA LEU A 724 -20.45 -14.97 -47.24
C LEU A 724 -21.53 -14.65 -46.20
N LEU A 725 -22.36 -13.62 -46.40
CA LEU A 725 -23.47 -13.27 -45.53
C LEU A 725 -24.48 -14.41 -45.34
N ASP A 726 -24.80 -15.15 -46.41
CA ASP A 726 -25.71 -16.31 -46.36
C ASP A 726 -25.12 -17.43 -45.51
N ARG A 727 -23.84 -17.71 -45.63
CA ARG A 727 -23.13 -18.70 -44.79
C ARG A 727 -23.08 -18.28 -43.33
N LEU A 728 -22.73 -17.01 -43.04
CA LEU A 728 -22.70 -16.44 -41.69
C LEU A 728 -24.07 -16.50 -41.04
N LEU A 729 -25.16 -16.20 -41.80
CA LEU A 729 -26.53 -16.28 -41.29
C LEU A 729 -26.89 -17.70 -40.85
N VAL A 730 -26.55 -18.72 -41.67
CA VAL A 730 -26.82 -20.12 -41.33
C VAL A 730 -26.02 -20.54 -40.08
N ALA A 731 -24.76 -20.19 -40.00
CA ALA A 731 -23.90 -20.53 -38.86
C ALA A 731 -24.35 -19.85 -37.58
N ALA A 732 -24.67 -18.57 -37.60
CA ALA A 732 -25.14 -17.80 -36.47
C ALA A 732 -26.52 -18.25 -35.97
N ASP A 733 -27.44 -18.54 -36.87
CA ASP A 733 -28.81 -19.01 -36.56
C ASP A 733 -28.77 -20.41 -35.90
N ALA A 734 -27.98 -21.32 -36.47
CA ALA A 734 -27.72 -22.66 -35.89
C ALA A 734 -27.12 -22.59 -34.49
N GLY A 735 -26.21 -21.62 -34.22
CA GLY A 735 -25.61 -21.38 -32.93
C GLY A 735 -26.43 -20.53 -31.95
N GLY A 736 -27.63 -20.08 -32.34
CA GLY A 736 -28.49 -19.23 -31.51
C GLY A 736 -27.91 -17.84 -31.23
N ARG A 737 -26.97 -17.35 -32.06
CA ARG A 737 -26.27 -16.07 -31.93
C ARG A 737 -27.07 -14.95 -32.58
N ILE A 738 -28.22 -14.66 -31.99
CA ILE A 738 -29.23 -13.74 -32.51
C ILE A 738 -28.67 -12.31 -32.75
N GLY A 739 -27.72 -11.85 -31.94
CA GLY A 739 -27.03 -10.58 -32.16
C GLY A 739 -26.34 -10.53 -33.53
N THR A 740 -25.57 -11.58 -33.86
CA THR A 740 -24.93 -11.74 -35.15
C THR A 740 -25.96 -11.92 -36.27
N VAL A 741 -27.02 -12.72 -36.05
CA VAL A 741 -28.13 -12.87 -37.00
C VAL A 741 -28.70 -11.50 -37.39
N VAL A 742 -28.99 -10.64 -36.44
CA VAL A 742 -29.50 -9.28 -36.69
C VAL A 742 -28.54 -8.48 -37.55
N GLU A 743 -27.24 -8.45 -37.20
CA GLU A 743 -26.23 -7.72 -37.95
C GLU A 743 -26.10 -8.22 -39.38
N VAL A 744 -26.05 -9.52 -39.59
CA VAL A 744 -25.97 -10.13 -40.93
C VAL A 744 -27.22 -9.83 -41.76
N LEU A 745 -28.42 -9.89 -41.17
CA LEU A 745 -29.67 -9.53 -41.86
C LEU A 745 -29.71 -8.05 -42.30
N VAL A 746 -29.17 -7.15 -41.47
CA VAL A 746 -29.01 -5.73 -41.79
C VAL A 746 -28.10 -5.55 -43.03
N LEU A 747 -26.97 -6.26 -43.06
CA LEU A 747 -26.03 -6.23 -44.19
C LEU A 747 -26.62 -6.84 -45.43
N GLN A 748 -27.39 -7.95 -45.36
CA GLN A 748 -28.10 -8.52 -46.50
C GLN A 748 -29.16 -7.54 -47.07
N ALA A 749 -29.85 -6.80 -46.19
CA ALA A 749 -30.80 -5.79 -46.62
C ALA A 749 -30.09 -4.67 -47.44
N LEU A 750 -28.96 -4.21 -46.96
CA LEU A 750 -28.14 -3.21 -47.67
C LEU A 750 -27.57 -3.74 -49.00
N ALA A 751 -27.08 -4.98 -49.04
CA ALA A 751 -26.58 -5.62 -50.24
C ALA A 751 -27.65 -5.65 -51.35
N ARG A 752 -28.85 -6.11 -50.99
CA ARG A 752 -29.98 -6.18 -51.92
C ARG A 752 -30.46 -4.79 -52.37
N GLN A 753 -30.47 -3.81 -51.49
CA GLN A 753 -30.76 -2.41 -51.85
C GLN A 753 -29.72 -1.87 -52.81
N ALA A 754 -28.42 -2.14 -52.60
CA ALA A 754 -27.36 -1.70 -53.52
C ALA A 754 -27.54 -2.26 -54.95
N HIS A 755 -28.10 -3.47 -55.08
CA HIS A 755 -28.48 -4.06 -56.34
C HIS A 755 -29.82 -3.53 -56.90
N GLY A 756 -30.52 -2.61 -56.22
CA GLY A 756 -31.78 -2.00 -56.63
C GLY A 756 -33.03 -2.84 -56.31
N ASP A 757 -32.88 -4.00 -55.62
CA ASP A 757 -34.04 -4.84 -55.27
C ASP A 757 -34.52 -4.50 -53.83
N VAL A 758 -35.18 -3.36 -53.74
CA VAL A 758 -35.76 -2.88 -52.47
C VAL A 758 -36.77 -3.87 -51.89
N ARG A 759 -37.52 -4.58 -52.76
CA ARG A 759 -38.51 -5.56 -52.25
C ARG A 759 -37.83 -6.76 -51.58
N ALA A 760 -36.77 -7.28 -52.19
CA ALA A 760 -35.97 -8.35 -51.57
C ALA A 760 -35.25 -7.87 -50.33
N ALA A 761 -34.82 -6.58 -50.27
CA ALA A 761 -34.18 -5.99 -49.11
C ALA A 761 -35.07 -5.92 -47.85
N LEU A 762 -36.40 -5.75 -48.02
CA LEU A 762 -37.33 -5.70 -46.88
C LEU A 762 -37.45 -7.02 -46.15
N VAL A 763 -37.22 -8.17 -46.79
CA VAL A 763 -37.36 -9.50 -46.11
C VAL A 763 -36.39 -9.68 -44.96
N PRO A 764 -35.06 -9.54 -45.14
CA PRO A 764 -34.10 -9.61 -44.03
C PRO A 764 -34.29 -8.43 -43.08
N LEU A 765 -34.61 -7.21 -43.55
CA LEU A 765 -34.81 -6.07 -42.67
C LEU A 765 -35.97 -6.27 -41.68
N ASP A 766 -37.12 -6.75 -42.15
CA ASP A 766 -38.29 -7.02 -41.30
C ASP A 766 -37.96 -8.07 -40.23
N ARG A 767 -37.19 -9.12 -40.58
CA ARG A 767 -36.73 -10.10 -39.62
C ARG A 767 -35.75 -9.46 -38.58
N ALA A 768 -34.80 -8.63 -39.03
CA ALA A 768 -33.87 -7.94 -38.13
C ALA A 768 -34.61 -7.02 -37.14
N LEU A 769 -35.57 -6.22 -37.66
CA LEU A 769 -36.39 -5.32 -36.85
C LEU A 769 -37.22 -6.09 -35.80
N ALA A 770 -37.78 -7.22 -36.17
CA ALA A 770 -38.57 -8.05 -35.27
C ALA A 770 -37.75 -8.66 -34.12
N LEU A 771 -36.44 -8.91 -34.35
CA LEU A 771 -35.54 -9.46 -33.36
C LEU A 771 -34.92 -8.37 -32.46
N ALA A 772 -34.43 -7.26 -33.02
CA ALA A 772 -33.64 -6.27 -32.30
C ALA A 772 -34.48 -5.22 -31.56
N VAL A 773 -35.54 -4.70 -32.16
CA VAL A 773 -36.29 -3.57 -31.60
C VAL A 773 -37.03 -3.90 -30.28
N PRO A 774 -37.60 -5.10 -30.08
CA PRO A 774 -38.14 -5.49 -28.78
C PRO A 774 -37.08 -5.47 -27.63
N GLU A 775 -35.81 -5.75 -27.95
CA GLU A 775 -34.70 -5.70 -27.02
C GLU A 775 -34.15 -4.27 -26.86
N GLY A 776 -34.62 -3.30 -27.65
CA GLY A 776 -34.16 -1.92 -27.59
C GLY A 776 -32.81 -1.67 -28.30
N ASP A 777 -32.38 -2.60 -29.17
CA ASP A 777 -31.18 -2.43 -29.98
C ASP A 777 -31.56 -1.71 -31.29
N VAL A 778 -31.24 -0.41 -31.35
CA VAL A 778 -31.54 0.44 -32.49
C VAL A 778 -30.30 0.88 -33.28
N ARG A 779 -29.13 0.89 -32.60
CA ARG A 779 -27.89 1.35 -33.24
C ARG A 779 -27.40 0.43 -34.34
N VAL A 780 -27.69 -0.85 -34.29
CA VAL A 780 -27.39 -1.80 -35.39
C VAL A 780 -27.96 -1.37 -36.73
N PHE A 781 -29.04 -0.58 -36.74
CA PHE A 781 -29.61 0.03 -37.94
C PHE A 781 -29.06 1.44 -38.19
N LEU A 782 -28.96 2.28 -37.16
CA LEU A 782 -28.57 3.68 -37.27
C LEU A 782 -27.12 3.85 -37.70
N ASP A 783 -26.24 2.94 -37.33
CA ASP A 783 -24.82 2.96 -37.69
C ASP A 783 -24.59 2.76 -39.20
N GLU A 784 -25.54 2.20 -39.93
CA GLU A 784 -25.47 1.99 -41.37
C GLU A 784 -25.81 3.26 -42.17
N GLY A 785 -26.21 4.33 -41.52
CA GLY A 785 -26.36 5.66 -42.08
C GLY A 785 -27.52 5.81 -43.10
N ALA A 786 -27.32 6.67 -44.10
CA ALA A 786 -28.36 7.10 -45.03
C ALA A 786 -29.05 5.95 -45.80
N PRO A 787 -28.35 4.96 -46.35
CA PRO A 787 -28.97 3.85 -47.05
C PRO A 787 -29.98 3.08 -46.17
N MET A 788 -29.63 2.80 -44.97
CA MET A 788 -30.50 2.10 -44.02
C MET A 788 -31.70 2.96 -43.61
N LEU A 789 -31.52 4.26 -43.39
CA LEU A 789 -32.63 5.17 -43.10
C LEU A 789 -33.62 5.25 -44.26
N GLU A 790 -33.20 5.14 -45.52
CA GLU A 790 -34.08 5.03 -46.68
C GLU A 790 -34.89 3.74 -46.66
N LEU A 791 -34.24 2.60 -46.41
CA LEU A 791 -34.92 1.32 -46.27
C LEU A 791 -35.94 1.30 -45.14
N LEU A 792 -35.57 1.87 -43.97
CA LEU A 792 -36.47 1.98 -42.84
C LEU A 792 -37.73 2.82 -43.15
N ARG A 793 -37.58 3.90 -43.93
CA ARG A 793 -38.74 4.69 -44.41
C ARG A 793 -39.65 3.88 -45.33
N VAL A 794 -39.10 2.99 -46.15
CA VAL A 794 -39.87 2.08 -46.97
C VAL A 794 -40.52 0.99 -46.14
N ALA A 795 -39.76 0.40 -45.19
CA ALA A 795 -40.24 -0.62 -44.24
C ALA A 795 -41.40 -0.09 -43.39
N ALA A 796 -41.31 1.16 -42.90
CA ALA A 796 -42.38 1.81 -42.13
C ALA A 796 -43.68 2.04 -42.91
N LYS A 797 -43.64 1.93 -44.27
CA LYS A 797 -44.81 2.08 -45.11
C LYS A 797 -45.29 0.77 -45.73
N HIS A 798 -44.39 -0.14 -46.00
CA HIS A 798 -44.65 -1.31 -46.85
C HIS A 798 -44.09 -2.62 -46.27
N GLY A 799 -43.30 -2.59 -45.19
CA GLY A 799 -42.74 -3.76 -44.52
C GLY A 799 -43.80 -4.49 -43.66
N THR A 800 -43.39 -5.61 -43.07
CA THR A 800 -44.21 -6.36 -42.09
C THR A 800 -43.99 -5.93 -40.66
N ALA A 801 -42.85 -5.23 -40.38
CA ALA A 801 -42.45 -4.71 -39.07
C ALA A 801 -42.63 -3.18 -38.98
N LEU A 802 -43.81 -2.66 -39.39
CA LEU A 802 -44.10 -1.22 -39.52
C LEU A 802 -43.76 -0.41 -38.24
N ASP A 803 -44.30 -0.86 -37.10
CA ASP A 803 -44.12 -0.17 -35.81
C ASP A 803 -42.64 -0.19 -35.33
N ALA A 804 -41.92 -1.26 -35.63
CA ALA A 804 -40.51 -1.37 -35.30
C ALA A 804 -39.65 -0.42 -36.14
N ALA A 805 -39.90 -0.36 -37.45
CA ALA A 805 -39.23 0.59 -38.35
C ALA A 805 -39.51 2.05 -37.96
N ALA A 806 -40.78 2.37 -37.65
CA ALA A 806 -41.16 3.70 -37.15
C ALA A 806 -40.44 4.10 -35.88
N ARG A 807 -40.35 3.20 -34.90
CA ARG A 807 -39.58 3.45 -33.63
C ARG A 807 -38.11 3.77 -33.89
N VAL A 808 -37.43 3.02 -34.76
CA VAL A 808 -36.03 3.32 -35.08
C VAL A 808 -35.90 4.70 -35.77
N LEU A 809 -36.84 5.05 -36.65
CA LEU A 809 -36.87 6.39 -37.29
C LEU A 809 -37.16 7.52 -36.29
N ASP A 810 -38.01 7.30 -35.29
CA ASP A 810 -38.30 8.28 -34.23
C ASP A 810 -37.04 8.56 -33.39
N VAL A 811 -36.27 7.52 -33.06
CA VAL A 811 -35.00 7.68 -32.37
C VAL A 811 -34.02 8.49 -33.23
N ALA A 812 -33.90 8.19 -34.54
CA ALA A 812 -33.04 8.93 -35.47
C ALA A 812 -33.43 10.42 -35.58
N ALA A 813 -34.75 10.72 -35.57
CA ALA A 813 -35.27 12.08 -35.64
C ALA A 813 -35.04 12.85 -34.34
N GLY A 814 -35.21 12.20 -33.18
CA GLY A 814 -34.92 12.78 -31.85
C GLY A 814 -33.45 13.19 -31.68
N THR A 815 -32.54 12.38 -32.18
CA THR A 815 -31.10 12.67 -32.18
C THR A 815 -30.75 13.84 -33.13
N ALA A 816 -31.37 13.95 -34.29
CA ALA A 816 -31.17 15.06 -35.22
C ALA A 816 -31.68 16.42 -34.65
N ALA A 817 -32.77 16.40 -33.87
CA ALA A 817 -33.29 17.60 -33.19
C ALA A 817 -32.40 18.07 -32.01
N GLY A 818 -31.77 17.12 -31.27
CA GLY A 818 -30.85 17.41 -30.20
C GLY A 818 -29.49 18.00 -30.63
N THR A 819 -29.00 17.65 -31.81
CA THR A 819 -27.75 18.19 -32.38
C THR A 819 -27.91 19.59 -32.99
N GLY A 820 -29.14 20.04 -33.31
CA GLY A 820 -29.45 21.39 -33.87
C GLY A 820 -29.65 22.50 -32.85
N ALA A 821 -29.79 22.18 -31.56
CA ALA A 821 -30.11 23.16 -30.51
C ALA A 821 -28.89 23.62 -29.67
N GLY A 822 -27.67 23.23 -30.05
CA GLY A 822 -26.44 23.42 -29.28
C GLY A 822 -25.49 24.53 -29.75
N ALA A 823 -25.91 25.48 -30.60
CA ALA A 823 -25.07 26.61 -30.99
C ALA A 823 -25.62 27.94 -30.48
N ALA A 824 -25.68 28.13 -29.15
CA ALA A 824 -25.79 29.46 -28.54
C ALA A 824 -24.70 29.54 -27.46
N ALA A 825 -23.63 30.22 -27.81
CA ALA A 825 -22.59 30.59 -26.86
C ALA A 825 -23.20 31.38 -25.70
N PRO A 826 -22.89 31.06 -24.42
CA PRO A 826 -23.20 31.93 -23.33
C PRO A 826 -22.23 33.13 -23.32
N THR A 827 -22.78 34.32 -23.48
CA THR A 827 -22.12 35.60 -23.21
C THR A 827 -21.55 35.65 -21.80
N PRO A 828 -20.36 36.24 -21.58
CA PRO A 828 -19.78 36.35 -20.25
C PRO A 828 -20.57 37.36 -19.41
N SER A 829 -21.21 36.91 -18.36
CA SER A 829 -21.77 37.77 -17.32
C SER A 829 -20.69 38.20 -16.35
N ALA A 830 -20.76 39.46 -15.99
CA ALA A 830 -19.83 40.29 -15.25
C ALA A 830 -19.35 39.69 -13.94
N ALA A 831 -18.08 39.99 -13.67
CA ALA A 831 -17.40 39.82 -12.42
C ALA A 831 -18.13 40.45 -11.20
N ALA A 832 -18.26 39.66 -10.13
CA ALA A 832 -18.43 40.12 -8.77
C ALA A 832 -17.17 39.79 -7.95
N PRO A 833 -16.83 40.56 -6.91
CA PRO A 833 -15.46 40.69 -6.44
C PRO A 833 -14.94 39.55 -5.57
N ALA A 834 -13.63 39.36 -5.68
CA ALA A 834 -12.85 38.43 -4.92
C ALA A 834 -13.04 38.55 -3.40
N GLY A 835 -13.65 37.52 -2.80
CA GLY A 835 -13.51 37.19 -1.39
C GLY A 835 -12.23 36.40 -1.20
N ARG A 836 -11.36 36.87 -0.33
CA ARG A 836 -10.16 36.13 0.13
C ARG A 836 -10.65 35.05 1.09
N ASP A 837 -10.74 33.83 0.61
CA ASP A 837 -10.73 32.63 1.46
C ASP A 837 -9.73 31.64 0.85
N GLY A 838 -8.67 31.36 1.61
CA GLY A 838 -7.56 30.51 1.22
C GLY A 838 -7.92 29.02 1.29
N GLY A 839 -8.96 28.59 0.60
CA GLY A 839 -9.29 27.19 0.44
C GLY A 839 -8.43 26.50 -0.62
N LEU A 840 -8.31 25.18 -0.52
CA LEU A 840 -7.63 24.33 -1.50
C LEU A 840 -8.28 24.51 -2.88
N VAL A 841 -7.44 24.60 -3.91
CA VAL A 841 -7.91 24.67 -5.31
C VAL A 841 -8.60 23.35 -5.71
N GLU A 842 -8.20 22.24 -5.08
CA GLU A 842 -8.77 20.90 -5.25
C GLU A 842 -8.83 20.20 -3.88
N PRO A 843 -9.99 19.68 -3.43
CA PRO A 843 -10.12 19.02 -2.13
C PRO A 843 -9.31 17.71 -2.08
N LEU A 844 -8.85 17.36 -0.88
CA LEU A 844 -8.25 16.06 -0.63
C LEU A 844 -9.34 14.98 -0.61
N SER A 845 -9.06 13.83 -1.25
CA SER A 845 -9.92 12.65 -1.16
C SER A 845 -9.88 12.03 0.24
N GLU A 846 -10.84 11.19 0.59
CA GLU A 846 -10.86 10.50 1.89
C GLU A 846 -9.59 9.69 2.14
N ARG A 847 -9.06 9.02 1.12
CA ARG A 847 -7.81 8.25 1.21
C ARG A 847 -6.57 9.15 1.38
N GLU A 848 -6.56 10.30 0.73
CA GLU A 848 -5.51 11.31 0.95
C GLU A 848 -5.60 11.89 2.36
N LEU A 849 -6.80 12.06 2.91
CA LEU A 849 -7.01 12.46 4.30
C LEU A 849 -6.54 11.38 5.28
N ASP A 850 -6.79 10.09 5.00
CA ASP A 850 -6.29 8.99 5.83
C ASP A 850 -4.76 8.93 5.82
N VAL A 851 -4.14 9.04 4.63
CA VAL A 851 -2.68 9.14 4.51
C VAL A 851 -2.16 10.39 5.22
N LEU A 852 -2.83 11.54 5.08
CA LEU A 852 -2.44 12.80 5.73
C LEU A 852 -2.52 12.71 7.27
N ARG A 853 -3.54 12.04 7.81
CA ARG A 853 -3.65 11.76 9.25
C ARG A 853 -2.47 10.94 9.75
N LEU A 854 -2.08 9.91 9.01
CA LEU A 854 -0.93 9.07 9.35
C LEU A 854 0.41 9.77 9.06
N LEU A 855 0.46 10.72 8.14
CA LEU A 855 1.61 11.61 7.97
C LEU A 855 1.81 12.57 9.16
N ARG A 856 0.82 12.79 10.03
CA ARG A 856 0.96 13.51 11.30
C ARG A 856 1.60 12.70 12.41
N SER A 857 1.59 11.37 12.30
CA SER A 857 2.27 10.47 13.24
C SER A 857 3.74 10.29 12.85
N ASP A 858 4.53 9.59 13.66
CA ASP A 858 5.93 9.28 13.34
C ASP A 858 6.11 8.01 12.47
N LEU A 859 5.04 7.50 11.88
CA LEU A 859 5.08 6.31 11.03
C LEU A 859 5.86 6.59 9.76
N SER A 860 6.75 5.69 9.38
CA SER A 860 7.44 5.73 8.10
C SER A 860 6.50 5.39 6.92
N GLY A 861 6.88 5.68 5.70
CA GLY A 861 6.09 5.32 4.52
C GLY A 861 5.72 3.82 4.46
N PRO A 862 6.64 2.88 4.72
CA PRO A 862 6.33 1.46 4.87
C PRO A 862 5.34 1.15 5.99
N ASP A 863 5.40 1.88 7.11
CA ASP A 863 4.48 1.68 8.23
C ASP A 863 3.07 2.17 7.90
N ILE A 864 2.97 3.33 7.26
CA ILE A 864 1.70 3.86 6.73
C ILE A 864 1.08 2.89 5.71
N ALA A 865 1.91 2.29 4.86
CA ALA A 865 1.46 1.29 3.90
C ALA A 865 0.88 0.05 4.58
N ARG A 866 1.50 -0.40 5.68
CA ARG A 866 1.00 -1.50 6.51
C ARG A 866 -0.28 -1.13 7.25
N GLU A 867 -0.33 0.05 7.84
CA GLU A 867 -1.49 0.53 8.61
C GLU A 867 -2.73 0.67 7.72
N LEU A 868 -2.55 1.16 6.49
CA LEU A 868 -3.64 1.33 5.51
C LEU A 868 -3.88 0.09 4.65
N ILE A 869 -3.10 -0.98 4.83
CA ILE A 869 -3.15 -2.23 4.07
C ILE A 869 -3.02 -1.96 2.56
N VAL A 870 -2.05 -1.13 2.18
CA VAL A 870 -1.76 -0.74 0.80
C VAL A 870 -0.27 -0.92 0.46
N SER A 871 0.08 -0.89 -0.83
CA SER A 871 1.49 -0.93 -1.22
C SER A 871 2.24 0.37 -0.84
N LEU A 872 3.54 0.27 -0.60
CA LEU A 872 4.38 1.45 -0.36
C LEU A 872 4.33 2.44 -1.54
N ASN A 873 4.19 1.94 -2.77
CA ASN A 873 4.02 2.79 -3.95
C ASN A 873 2.70 3.54 -3.92
N THR A 874 1.63 2.93 -3.41
CA THR A 874 0.33 3.59 -3.22
C THR A 874 0.44 4.75 -2.23
N VAL A 875 1.11 4.53 -1.09
CA VAL A 875 1.36 5.60 -0.11
C VAL A 875 2.21 6.72 -0.71
N ARG A 876 3.26 6.39 -1.47
CA ARG A 876 4.10 7.39 -2.17
C ARG A 876 3.28 8.22 -3.18
N THR A 877 2.39 7.58 -3.92
CA THR A 877 1.51 8.25 -4.88
C THR A 877 0.54 9.20 -4.18
N HIS A 878 -0.15 8.74 -3.13
CA HIS A 878 -1.01 9.61 -2.33
C HIS A 878 -0.24 10.77 -1.68
N THR A 879 0.92 10.50 -1.12
CA THR A 879 1.78 11.54 -0.55
C THR A 879 2.17 12.60 -1.59
N LYS A 880 2.51 12.17 -2.81
CA LYS A 880 2.82 13.09 -3.93
C LYS A 880 1.61 13.95 -4.31
N HIS A 881 0.41 13.36 -4.38
CA HIS A 881 -0.83 14.10 -4.68
C HIS A 881 -1.19 15.05 -3.54
N ILE A 882 -1.08 14.61 -2.28
CA ILE A 882 -1.29 15.47 -1.10
C ILE A 882 -0.36 16.69 -1.17
N TYR A 883 0.93 16.48 -1.45
CA TYR A 883 1.88 17.57 -1.55
C TYR A 883 1.55 18.53 -2.69
N ALA A 884 1.12 18.02 -3.84
CA ALA A 884 0.70 18.83 -4.98
C ALA A 884 -0.54 19.68 -4.64
N LYS A 885 -1.56 19.06 -4.02
CA LYS A 885 -2.82 19.74 -3.66
C LYS A 885 -2.64 20.77 -2.54
N LEU A 886 -1.76 20.50 -1.58
CA LEU A 886 -1.41 21.42 -0.50
C LEU A 886 -0.38 22.49 -0.92
N GLY A 887 0.24 22.35 -2.11
CA GLY A 887 1.28 23.26 -2.61
C GLY A 887 2.57 23.19 -1.80
N VAL A 888 2.95 21.99 -1.32
CA VAL A 888 4.10 21.76 -0.45
C VAL A 888 5.02 20.67 -1.02
N THR A 889 6.26 20.59 -0.51
CA THR A 889 7.26 19.64 -1.03
C THR A 889 7.77 18.67 0.03
N SER A 890 7.26 18.73 1.27
CA SER A 890 7.72 17.84 2.35
C SER A 890 6.58 17.45 3.29
N ARG A 891 6.74 16.31 3.97
CA ARG A 891 5.81 15.78 4.97
C ARG A 891 5.46 16.82 6.04
N ARG A 892 6.47 17.46 6.59
CA ARG A 892 6.31 18.47 7.65
C ARG A 892 5.56 19.72 7.16
N ALA A 893 5.82 20.14 5.93
CA ALA A 893 5.10 21.24 5.31
C ALA A 893 3.64 20.85 5.04
N ALA A 894 3.38 19.59 4.65
CA ALA A 894 2.03 19.09 4.43
C ALA A 894 1.21 19.04 5.73
N VAL A 895 1.80 18.54 6.81
CA VAL A 895 1.16 18.51 8.14
C VAL A 895 0.83 19.94 8.61
N ARG A 896 1.79 20.84 8.59
CA ARG A 896 1.58 22.25 8.98
C ARG A 896 0.51 22.92 8.11
N ARG A 897 0.54 22.70 6.79
CA ARG A 897 -0.43 23.28 5.87
C ARG A 897 -1.84 22.71 6.07
N ALA A 898 -1.94 21.44 6.42
CA ALA A 898 -3.19 20.82 6.80
C ALA A 898 -3.77 21.43 8.10
N ASP A 899 -2.92 21.67 9.11
CA ASP A 899 -3.32 22.34 10.36
C ASP A 899 -3.82 23.77 10.11
N GLU A 900 -3.15 24.52 9.22
CA GLU A 900 -3.59 25.87 8.81
C GLU A 900 -4.95 25.88 8.10
N LEU A 901 -5.30 24.78 7.43
CA LEU A 901 -6.55 24.63 6.67
C LEU A 901 -7.66 23.93 7.48
N GLY A 902 -7.34 23.44 8.70
CA GLY A 902 -8.29 22.73 9.56
C GLY A 902 -8.68 21.33 9.06
N LEU A 903 -7.78 20.65 8.29
CA LEU A 903 -7.98 19.34 7.68
C LEU A 903 -7.55 18.21 8.60
#